data_5c29edff14666fb4d137ae4129a5739e
#
_entry.id   5c29edff14666fb4d137ae4129a5739e
#
_cell.length_a   1.000
_cell.length_b   1.000
_cell.length_c   1.000
_cell.angle_alpha   90.00
_cell.angle_beta   90.00
_cell.angle_gamma   90.00
#
_symmetry.space_group_name_H-M   'P 1'
#
loop_
_entity.id
_entity.type
_entity.pdbx_description
1 polymer ?
#
loop_
_entity_poly.entity_id
_entity_poly.type
_entity_poly.pdbx_seq_one_letter_code
_entity_poly.pdbx_strand_id
1 'polypeptide(L)'
;MKRVLLLSVLIMFAALQLAAQNINGKIQDSTNAAIPGLRIYLSGTQKHAITDANGNFTLRNVKPGSYKLIATGVGYNTVEKEVSIENNDIRLDLNMSTSNVGLGEVVVTAGRNRETIGTVPSSITIISGKQLQEQSAITTDINQLLGLNVPGLTLGTNTATKKGETLRGRSMLIMIDGIPQSTPLRNGDKDMRSIDISVIERVEVIKGATAIYGNGADGGIINFITKKANKDKQFSGATDVSTSGSLTNAANSMGGRVSQNFSGTINKFDYVVSGTYEQTGVYKDAKGQVIAPFQSLAQNENINAFGKVGYNINENQRIELMYNYYRTMQNATYVNSGGKFGESPIIGVLGTSPGAKQGTPYNHNAYLNYSNKRIFRNTSLDVNLYYQDFYTIFEYSDYYEGGGNSAITSHKKGLRVNLNTTFNISPNLNGDLTYGVDVLNDVTEQPLVDGRKFVPKMDMKNYAPYAQLKAYIFKDFLLKAGARYENVSLDIPDFTTIKFGNYAGGVHVQGGNLPYDALTFNAGLRYTKFQYFNPFVSFSQSFSLYDLGRTLRLAKDVAGGASVKGSIQTDAIITNNYEVGFSSNIGKFNATGAYYVSTSNLGTSLVDLNGVATPERAPERIQGYEFTAGYQFLPNLSVSASYAHVEGKKDGTSGKVYLPGSRISPDKGTLNVNYSPLKEKLDVGVYYVYSGSRKRFALNPKTNDWDLGAGPVSSFSLVNLYTAYHFNKATTIRLGVDNLFNADYYPVMAQSRVTTDSYIKGSGARFNLGLNYRF
;
A
#
# COMPACT_ATOMS: atom_id res chain seq x y z
N MET A 1 -38.56 51.67 51.45
CA MET A 1 -38.75 51.57 49.98
C MET A 1 -37.42 51.42 49.19
N LYS A 2 -36.34 52.20 49.42
CA LYS A 2 -35.08 52.08 48.63
C LYS A 2 -34.37 50.70 48.73
N ARG A 3 -34.46 49.99 49.87
CA ARG A 3 -33.79 48.68 50.02
C ARG A 3 -34.57 47.52 49.35
N VAL A 4 -35.87 47.63 49.19
CA VAL A 4 -36.71 46.65 48.48
C VAL A 4 -36.53 46.78 46.98
N LEU A 5 -36.36 48.01 46.48
CA LEU A 5 -36.11 48.29 45.08
C LEU A 5 -34.73 47.76 44.62
N LEU A 6 -33.71 47.87 45.50
CA LEU A 6 -32.38 47.34 45.22
C LEU A 6 -32.37 45.79 45.19
N LEU A 7 -33.12 45.16 46.07
CA LEU A 7 -33.27 43.71 46.13
C LEU A 7 -34.02 43.15 44.91
N SER A 8 -35.07 43.85 44.46
CA SER A 8 -35.82 43.47 43.25
C SER A 8 -35.01 43.64 41.97
N VAL A 9 -34.13 44.69 41.89
CA VAL A 9 -33.20 44.87 40.77
C VAL A 9 -32.08 43.83 40.80
N LEU A 10 -31.59 43.43 42.01
CA LEU A 10 -30.60 42.35 42.12
C LEU A 10 -31.20 40.98 41.77
N ILE A 11 -32.44 40.70 42.11
CA ILE A 11 -33.17 39.48 41.75
C ILE A 11 -33.49 39.47 40.26
N MET A 12 -33.75 40.61 39.65
CA MET A 12 -33.99 40.74 38.21
C MET A 12 -32.70 40.57 37.40
N PHE A 13 -31.53 40.94 37.97
CA PHE A 13 -30.23 40.64 37.36
C PHE A 13 -29.77 39.19 37.55
N ALA A 14 -30.19 38.52 38.61
CA ALA A 14 -29.89 37.12 38.84
C ALA A 14 -30.76 36.18 37.97
N ALA A 15 -31.92 36.65 37.44
CA ALA A 15 -32.79 35.89 36.56
C ALA A 15 -32.39 35.91 35.08
N LEU A 16 -31.33 36.66 34.71
CA LEU A 16 -30.78 36.67 33.35
C LEU A 16 -29.52 35.79 33.22
N GLN A 17 -29.44 34.66 33.90
CA GLN A 17 -28.56 33.59 33.50
C GLN A 17 -29.12 32.97 32.23
N LEU A 18 -28.74 33.53 31.08
CA LEU A 18 -28.90 32.86 29.80
C LEU A 18 -28.17 31.51 29.87
N ALA A 19 -28.90 30.46 30.15
CA ALA A 19 -28.40 29.12 30.21
C ALA A 19 -27.79 28.80 28.82
N ALA A 20 -26.46 28.78 28.77
CA ALA A 20 -25.77 28.40 27.54
C ALA A 20 -25.82 26.88 27.40
N GLN A 21 -26.32 26.41 26.29
CA GLN A 21 -26.57 24.99 26.01
C GLN A 21 -25.41 24.33 25.24
N ASN A 22 -25.32 23.03 25.23
CA ASN A 22 -24.36 22.28 24.46
C ASN A 22 -25.03 21.57 23.27
N ILE A 23 -24.33 21.52 22.14
CA ILE A 23 -24.69 20.62 21.06
C ILE A 23 -23.71 19.46 21.09
N ASN A 24 -24.20 18.29 21.43
CA ASN A 24 -23.45 17.05 21.44
C ASN A 24 -23.86 16.22 20.22
N GLY A 25 -22.95 15.45 19.64
CA GLY A 25 -23.31 14.58 18.53
C GLY A 25 -22.20 13.66 18.10
N LYS A 26 -22.51 12.83 17.14
CA LYS A 26 -21.58 11.91 16.53
C LYS A 26 -21.63 12.05 15.02
N ILE A 27 -20.46 12.03 14.39
CA ILE A 27 -20.36 11.99 12.93
C ILE A 27 -19.85 10.64 12.47
N GLN A 28 -20.55 10.08 11.49
CA GLN A 28 -20.29 8.76 10.91
C GLN A 28 -20.32 8.85 9.39
N ASP A 29 -19.70 7.89 8.71
CA ASP A 29 -19.83 7.74 7.27
C ASP A 29 -21.08 6.92 6.90
N SER A 30 -21.28 6.71 5.60
CA SER A 30 -22.38 5.89 5.07
C SER A 30 -22.31 4.40 5.48
N THR A 31 -21.21 3.96 6.09
CA THR A 31 -21.02 2.60 6.64
C THR A 31 -21.17 2.55 8.16
N ASN A 32 -21.65 3.64 8.78
CA ASN A 32 -21.74 3.84 10.23
C ASN A 32 -20.36 3.85 10.95
N ALA A 33 -19.26 4.02 10.20
CA ALA A 33 -17.95 4.18 10.79
C ALA A 33 -17.76 5.60 11.30
N ALA A 34 -17.24 5.74 12.52
CA ALA A 34 -16.96 7.04 13.12
C ALA A 34 -15.91 7.81 12.32
N ILE A 35 -16.12 9.10 12.10
CA ILE A 35 -15.19 9.98 11.39
C ILE A 35 -14.49 10.92 12.38
N PRO A 36 -13.22 10.70 12.72
CA PRO A 36 -12.45 11.60 13.58
C PRO A 36 -11.86 12.79 12.82
N GLY A 37 -11.55 13.87 13.53
CA GLY A 37 -10.82 15.01 12.97
C GLY A 37 -11.63 15.93 12.08
N LEU A 38 -12.96 15.78 12.01
CA LEU A 38 -13.85 16.70 11.30
C LEU A 38 -14.08 17.97 12.10
N ARG A 39 -14.12 19.09 11.41
CA ARG A 39 -14.47 20.39 11.99
C ARG A 39 -15.98 20.59 11.92
N ILE A 40 -16.57 20.89 13.07
CA ILE A 40 -17.97 21.26 13.23
C ILE A 40 -18.01 22.69 13.73
N TYR A 41 -18.80 23.56 13.09
CA TYR A 41 -18.94 24.93 13.54
C TYR A 41 -20.35 25.49 13.26
N LEU A 42 -20.72 26.50 14.02
CA LEU A 42 -21.94 27.25 13.77
C LEU A 42 -21.62 28.49 12.93
N SER A 43 -22.24 28.58 11.75
CA SER A 43 -22.05 29.67 10.82
C SER A 43 -22.37 31.02 11.48
N GLY A 44 -21.52 32.03 11.23
CA GLY A 44 -21.67 33.36 11.83
C GLY A 44 -21.24 33.47 13.30
N THR A 45 -20.67 32.41 13.89
CA THR A 45 -20.17 32.40 15.27
C THR A 45 -18.73 31.90 15.37
N GLN A 46 -18.11 32.05 16.53
CA GLN A 46 -16.79 31.46 16.82
C GLN A 46 -16.88 30.05 17.44
N LYS A 47 -18.09 29.48 17.52
CA LYS A 47 -18.30 28.16 18.10
C LYS A 47 -17.92 27.06 17.14
N HIS A 48 -16.91 26.25 17.50
CA HIS A 48 -16.47 25.10 16.72
C HIS A 48 -15.96 23.98 17.63
N ALA A 49 -15.96 22.76 17.09
CA ALA A 49 -15.41 21.57 17.72
C ALA A 49 -14.73 20.70 16.63
N ILE A 50 -13.91 19.76 17.06
CA ILE A 50 -13.33 18.73 16.19
C ILE A 50 -13.81 17.37 16.73
N THR A 51 -14.16 16.44 15.83
CA THR A 51 -14.57 15.09 16.24
C THR A 51 -13.40 14.32 16.84
N ASP A 52 -13.67 13.64 17.95
CA ASP A 52 -12.72 12.71 18.59
C ASP A 52 -12.54 11.42 17.79
N ALA A 53 -11.70 10.49 18.29
CA ALA A 53 -11.44 9.18 17.64
C ALA A 53 -12.71 8.32 17.44
N ASN A 54 -13.78 8.58 18.20
CA ASN A 54 -15.06 7.90 18.11
C ASN A 54 -16.09 8.69 17.27
N GLY A 55 -15.67 9.79 16.63
CA GLY A 55 -16.52 10.68 15.85
C GLY A 55 -17.41 11.61 16.68
N ASN A 56 -17.26 11.66 18.01
CA ASN A 56 -18.08 12.52 18.85
C ASN A 56 -17.57 13.95 18.83
N PHE A 57 -18.52 14.89 18.94
CA PHE A 57 -18.20 16.32 19.09
C PHE A 57 -19.09 16.96 20.17
N THR A 58 -18.61 18.08 20.73
CA THR A 58 -19.37 18.91 21.67
C THR A 58 -19.09 20.39 21.38
N LEU A 59 -20.10 21.14 20.95
CA LEU A 59 -20.07 22.59 20.91
C LEU A 59 -20.64 23.13 22.22
N ARG A 60 -19.80 23.79 23.00
CA ARG A 60 -20.14 24.24 24.37
C ARG A 60 -20.57 25.68 24.39
N ASN A 61 -21.46 25.99 25.34
CA ASN A 61 -21.90 27.36 25.66
C ASN A 61 -22.49 28.05 24.43
N VAL A 62 -23.40 27.41 23.72
CA VAL A 62 -24.14 28.00 22.61
C VAL A 62 -25.39 28.70 23.17
N LYS A 63 -25.62 29.92 22.75
CA LYS A 63 -26.80 30.71 23.18
C LYS A 63 -28.05 30.16 22.45
N PRO A 64 -29.25 30.28 23.06
CA PRO A 64 -30.51 29.99 22.35
C PRO A 64 -30.62 30.81 21.05
N GLY A 65 -31.11 30.17 19.99
CA GLY A 65 -31.23 30.78 18.67
C GLY A 65 -31.23 29.75 17.54
N SER A 66 -31.52 30.16 16.33
CA SER A 66 -31.40 29.35 15.14
C SER A 66 -30.04 29.53 14.48
N TYR A 67 -29.36 28.43 14.22
CA TYR A 67 -28.02 28.41 13.67
C TYR A 67 -27.92 27.44 12.50
N LYS A 68 -27.01 27.71 11.58
CA LYS A 68 -26.60 26.78 10.56
C LYS A 68 -25.35 26.05 11.07
N LEU A 69 -25.50 24.76 11.41
CA LEU A 69 -24.38 23.91 11.79
C LEU A 69 -23.76 23.36 10.51
N ILE A 70 -22.46 23.51 10.41
CA ILE A 70 -21.66 23.03 9.26
C ILE A 70 -20.65 22.02 9.78
N ALA A 71 -20.71 20.79 9.23
CA ALA A 71 -19.72 19.77 9.42
C ALA A 71 -18.88 19.62 8.14
N THR A 72 -17.59 19.82 8.22
CA THR A 72 -16.69 19.80 7.07
C THR A 72 -15.35 19.16 7.45
N GLY A 73 -14.73 18.51 6.48
CA GLY A 73 -13.41 17.91 6.61
C GLY A 73 -12.91 17.42 5.27
N VAL A 74 -11.60 17.27 5.20
CA VAL A 74 -10.96 16.81 3.96
C VAL A 74 -11.52 15.45 3.57
N GLY A 75 -12.13 15.38 2.37
CA GLY A 75 -12.64 14.18 1.72
C GLY A 75 -14.04 13.75 2.06
N TYR A 76 -14.76 14.56 2.78
CA TYR A 76 -16.20 14.39 2.97
C TYR A 76 -16.96 15.53 2.34
N ASN A 77 -18.14 15.22 1.81
CA ASN A 77 -19.06 16.27 1.36
C ASN A 77 -19.51 17.05 2.59
N THR A 78 -19.37 18.38 2.53
CA THR A 78 -19.80 19.26 3.61
C THR A 78 -21.30 19.04 3.89
N VAL A 79 -21.64 18.81 5.14
CA VAL A 79 -23.03 18.71 5.59
C VAL A 79 -23.41 20.00 6.29
N GLU A 80 -24.50 20.62 5.83
CA GLU A 80 -25.11 21.79 6.43
C GLU A 80 -26.47 21.40 7.01
N LYS A 81 -26.74 21.76 8.24
CA LYS A 81 -28.00 21.48 8.91
C LYS A 81 -28.45 22.66 9.77
N GLU A 82 -29.68 23.07 9.61
CA GLU A 82 -30.29 24.08 10.47
C GLU A 82 -30.63 23.48 11.83
N VAL A 83 -30.26 24.18 12.91
CA VAL A 83 -30.42 23.73 14.30
C VAL A 83 -31.02 24.87 15.09
N SER A 84 -32.15 24.64 15.72
CA SER A 84 -32.76 25.55 16.68
C SER A 84 -32.40 25.13 18.09
N ILE A 85 -31.79 26.02 18.85
CA ILE A 85 -31.41 25.79 20.24
C ILE A 85 -32.38 26.57 21.13
N GLU A 86 -33.09 25.84 21.94
CA GLU A 86 -33.98 26.39 22.96
C GLU A 86 -33.26 26.36 24.32
N ASN A 87 -33.86 25.87 25.36
CA ASN A 87 -33.33 25.84 26.71
C ASN A 87 -32.70 24.51 27.15
N ASN A 88 -32.46 23.58 26.22
CA ASN A 88 -31.95 22.24 26.51
C ASN A 88 -30.74 21.92 25.62
N ASP A 89 -29.84 21.06 26.14
CA ASP A 89 -28.79 20.46 25.34
C ASP A 89 -29.36 19.64 24.17
N ILE A 90 -28.77 19.75 22.99
CA ILE A 90 -29.21 19.05 21.77
C ILE A 90 -28.23 17.93 21.45
N ARG A 91 -28.77 16.75 21.09
CA ARG A 91 -27.97 15.70 20.45
C ARG A 91 -28.28 15.65 18.97
N LEU A 92 -27.20 15.69 18.17
CA LEU A 92 -27.26 15.74 16.70
C LEU A 92 -26.26 14.77 16.08
N ASP A 93 -26.72 13.60 15.69
CA ASP A 93 -25.89 12.65 14.95
C ASP A 93 -26.00 12.94 13.43
N LEU A 94 -24.84 12.97 12.73
CA LEU A 94 -24.76 13.32 11.33
C LEU A 94 -24.05 12.20 10.53
N ASN A 95 -24.58 11.91 9.35
CA ASN A 95 -23.94 11.03 8.39
C ASN A 95 -23.34 11.88 7.28
N MET A 96 -22.04 11.68 7.01
CA MET A 96 -21.33 12.34 5.93
C MET A 96 -20.97 11.33 4.84
N SER A 97 -21.27 11.65 3.60
CA SER A 97 -20.80 10.88 2.45
C SER A 97 -19.37 11.29 2.10
N THR A 98 -18.56 10.33 1.69
CA THR A 98 -17.23 10.61 1.12
C THR A 98 -17.39 11.44 -0.16
N SER A 99 -16.53 12.42 -0.35
CA SER A 99 -16.45 13.09 -1.63
C SER A 99 -15.92 12.10 -2.67
N ASN A 100 -16.48 12.10 -3.87
CA ASN A 100 -16.11 11.16 -4.96
C ASN A 100 -14.64 11.24 -5.40
N VAL A 101 -13.83 12.04 -4.76
CA VAL A 101 -12.41 12.24 -5.04
C VAL A 101 -11.61 12.07 -3.75
N GLY A 102 -11.38 10.87 -3.40
CA GLY A 102 -10.37 10.20 -2.56
C GLY A 102 -9.66 10.89 -1.38
N LEU A 103 -10.04 12.06 -0.92
CA LEU A 103 -9.31 12.78 0.14
C LEU A 103 -9.92 12.66 1.54
N GLY A 104 -10.91 11.83 1.74
CA GLY A 104 -11.68 11.75 2.98
C GLY A 104 -11.70 10.45 3.70
N GLU A 105 -10.93 9.50 3.29
CA GLU A 105 -10.93 8.21 3.92
C GLU A 105 -10.12 8.20 5.21
N VAL A 106 -10.60 7.45 6.20
CA VAL A 106 -9.88 7.19 7.44
C VAL A 106 -8.76 6.23 7.15
N VAL A 107 -7.53 6.63 7.40
CA VAL A 107 -6.33 5.77 7.32
C VAL A 107 -6.00 5.23 8.71
N VAL A 108 -5.65 3.97 8.77
CA VAL A 108 -5.14 3.33 10.00
C VAL A 108 -3.61 3.28 9.98
N THR A 109 -3.03 3.21 8.78
CA THR A 109 -1.60 2.93 8.60
C THR A 109 -0.69 4.09 9.02
N ALA A 110 -1.13 5.35 8.86
CA ALA A 110 -0.24 6.50 9.08
C ALA A 110 0.22 6.71 10.53
N GLY A 111 -0.52 6.19 11.51
CA GLY A 111 -0.21 6.40 12.93
C GLY A 111 -0.53 5.21 13.82
N ARG A 112 -0.79 4.03 13.25
CA ARG A 112 -1.32 2.86 13.97
C ARG A 112 -2.62 3.14 14.72
N ASN A 113 -3.25 4.25 14.40
CA ASN A 113 -4.53 4.67 14.93
C ASN A 113 -5.38 5.22 13.78
N ARG A 114 -6.69 5.30 13.97
CA ARG A 114 -7.59 5.88 12.96
C ARG A 114 -7.35 7.38 12.84
N GLU A 115 -6.95 7.81 11.65
CA GLU A 115 -6.71 9.22 11.31
C GLU A 115 -7.38 9.55 9.98
N THR A 116 -7.75 10.80 9.76
CA THR A 116 -8.12 11.27 8.41
C THR A 116 -6.87 11.70 7.65
N ILE A 117 -6.86 11.59 6.33
CA ILE A 117 -5.74 12.05 5.49
C ILE A 117 -5.36 13.49 5.82
N GLY A 118 -6.36 14.34 6.04
CA GLY A 118 -6.16 15.75 6.42
C GLY A 118 -5.40 15.98 7.73
N THR A 119 -5.24 14.94 8.56
CA THR A 119 -4.50 15.00 9.83
C THR A 119 -3.17 14.26 9.80
N VAL A 120 -2.67 13.89 8.64
CA VAL A 120 -1.36 13.23 8.51
C VAL A 120 -0.41 14.14 7.75
N PRO A 121 0.72 14.57 8.33
CA PRO A 121 1.70 15.43 7.67
C PRO A 121 2.63 14.62 6.74
N SER A 122 2.09 13.89 5.78
CA SER A 122 2.81 13.14 4.75
C SER A 122 1.90 12.87 3.55
N SER A 123 2.48 12.49 2.41
CA SER A 123 1.72 12.11 1.23
C SER A 123 1.13 10.72 1.39
N ILE A 124 -0.18 10.62 1.20
CA ILE A 124 -0.95 9.38 1.26
C ILE A 124 -1.76 9.23 -0.02
N THR A 125 -1.85 8.02 -0.53
CA THR A 125 -2.82 7.65 -1.57
C THR A 125 -3.72 6.54 -1.02
N ILE A 126 -5.02 6.69 -1.20
CA ILE A 126 -5.99 5.64 -0.90
C ILE A 126 -6.64 5.22 -2.22
N ILE A 127 -6.71 3.90 -2.42
CA ILE A 127 -7.53 3.32 -3.49
C ILE A 127 -8.76 2.76 -2.79
N SER A 128 -9.89 3.42 -3.02
CA SER A 128 -11.16 3.07 -2.37
C SER A 128 -11.74 1.75 -2.89
N GLY A 129 -12.63 1.14 -2.12
CA GLY A 129 -13.33 -0.08 -2.52
C GLY A 129 -14.10 0.08 -3.84
N LYS A 130 -14.66 1.26 -4.12
CA LYS A 130 -15.30 1.56 -5.40
C LYS A 130 -14.30 1.54 -6.55
N GLN A 131 -13.17 2.23 -6.41
CA GLN A 131 -12.09 2.21 -7.42
C GLN A 131 -11.53 0.81 -7.65
N LEU A 132 -11.33 0.04 -6.57
CA LEU A 132 -10.90 -1.36 -6.67
C LEU A 132 -11.90 -2.20 -7.46
N GLN A 133 -13.19 -2.04 -7.21
CA GLN A 133 -14.25 -2.76 -7.91
C GLN A 133 -14.33 -2.37 -9.40
N GLU A 134 -14.24 -1.08 -9.73
CA GLU A 134 -14.23 -0.58 -11.10
C GLU A 134 -13.02 -1.11 -11.88
N GLN A 135 -11.83 -0.99 -11.29
CA GLN A 135 -10.59 -1.36 -11.96
C GLN A 135 -10.32 -2.87 -11.97
N SER A 136 -10.88 -3.63 -11.03
CA SER A 136 -10.86 -5.09 -11.08
C SER A 136 -11.63 -5.69 -12.27
N ALA A 137 -12.53 -4.92 -12.86
CA ALA A 137 -13.14 -5.28 -14.13
C ALA A 137 -12.17 -5.13 -15.33
N ILE A 138 -11.14 -4.29 -15.23
CA ILE A 138 -10.10 -4.14 -16.25
C ILE A 138 -9.01 -5.20 -16.03
N THR A 139 -8.49 -5.27 -14.80
CA THR A 139 -7.42 -6.20 -14.41
C THR A 139 -7.58 -6.69 -12.97
N THR A 140 -7.33 -7.98 -12.74
CA THR A 140 -7.24 -8.58 -11.40
C THR A 140 -5.81 -8.56 -10.84
N ASP A 141 -4.83 -8.13 -11.65
CA ASP A 141 -3.45 -7.97 -11.23
C ASP A 141 -3.27 -6.74 -10.33
N ILE A 142 -2.97 -6.99 -9.06
CA ILE A 142 -2.85 -5.93 -8.04
C ILE A 142 -1.66 -4.99 -8.33
N ASN A 143 -0.56 -5.48 -8.90
CA ASN A 143 0.60 -4.67 -9.23
C ASN A 143 0.28 -3.65 -10.32
N GLN A 144 -0.42 -4.11 -11.37
CA GLN A 144 -0.89 -3.23 -12.45
C GLN A 144 -1.85 -2.18 -11.90
N LEU A 145 -2.83 -2.60 -11.09
CA LEU A 145 -3.82 -1.70 -10.50
C LEU A 145 -3.16 -0.62 -9.63
N LEU A 146 -2.22 -1.00 -8.78
CA LEU A 146 -1.48 -0.06 -7.93
C LEU A 146 -0.62 0.90 -8.79
N GLY A 147 0.08 0.37 -9.80
CA GLY A 147 0.88 1.18 -10.70
C GLY A 147 0.08 2.24 -11.45
N LEU A 148 -1.19 1.97 -11.80
CA LEU A 148 -2.09 2.91 -12.44
C LEU A 148 -2.57 4.03 -11.49
N ASN A 149 -2.73 3.74 -10.20
CA ASN A 149 -3.39 4.65 -9.25
C ASN A 149 -2.44 5.39 -8.31
N VAL A 150 -1.23 4.89 -8.07
CA VAL A 150 -0.32 5.47 -7.10
C VAL A 150 0.77 6.29 -7.81
N PRO A 151 0.74 7.64 -7.74
CA PRO A 151 1.85 8.46 -8.23
C PRO A 151 3.15 8.06 -7.52
N GLY A 152 4.26 8.02 -8.28
CA GLY A 152 5.56 7.63 -7.76
C GLY A 152 5.81 6.12 -7.62
N LEU A 153 4.80 5.28 -7.84
CA LEU A 153 4.95 3.83 -7.97
C LEU A 153 5.21 3.46 -9.42
N THR A 154 6.17 2.56 -9.67
CA THR A 154 6.47 2.01 -11.00
C THR A 154 5.24 1.30 -11.58
N LEU A 155 5.04 1.36 -12.89
CA LEU A 155 4.02 0.56 -13.57
C LEU A 155 4.40 -0.92 -13.50
N GLY A 156 3.44 -1.77 -13.14
CA GLY A 156 3.63 -3.21 -13.06
C GLY A 156 3.91 -3.85 -14.43
N THR A 157 4.59 -4.99 -14.40
CA THR A 157 4.95 -5.77 -15.60
C THR A 157 3.94 -6.87 -15.93
N ASN A 158 2.88 -7.02 -15.13
CA ASN A 158 1.92 -8.13 -15.16
C ASN A 158 2.52 -9.49 -14.78
N THR A 159 3.78 -9.55 -14.38
CA THR A 159 4.42 -10.75 -13.84
C THR A 159 4.06 -10.96 -12.37
N ALA A 160 4.30 -12.15 -11.84
CA ALA A 160 4.08 -12.43 -10.41
C ALA A 160 5.13 -11.81 -9.49
N THR A 161 6.11 -11.11 -10.03
CA THR A 161 7.21 -10.50 -9.28
C THR A 161 7.09 -8.99 -9.25
N LYS A 162 7.51 -8.36 -8.15
CA LYS A 162 7.72 -6.92 -8.06
C LYS A 162 9.16 -6.48 -8.38
N LYS A 163 9.97 -7.35 -8.98
CA LYS A 163 11.36 -7.04 -9.31
C LYS A 163 11.45 -5.77 -10.16
N GLY A 164 12.13 -4.77 -9.63
CA GLY A 164 12.24 -3.44 -10.23
C GLY A 164 11.02 -2.54 -10.02
N GLU A 165 10.01 -2.96 -9.28
CA GLU A 165 8.94 -2.08 -8.83
C GLU A 165 9.36 -1.34 -7.57
N THR A 166 9.31 -0.03 -7.62
CA THR A 166 9.71 0.85 -6.52
C THR A 166 8.67 1.92 -6.27
N LEU A 167 8.59 2.38 -5.04
CA LEU A 167 7.84 3.56 -4.66
C LEU A 167 8.83 4.71 -4.42
N ARG A 168 8.76 5.76 -5.25
CA ARG A 168 9.73 6.88 -5.22
C ARG A 168 11.20 6.43 -5.34
N GLY A 169 11.46 5.37 -6.12
CA GLY A 169 12.80 4.83 -6.36
C GLY A 169 13.39 3.98 -5.23
N ARG A 170 12.58 3.64 -4.20
CA ARG A 170 13.00 2.80 -3.08
C ARG A 170 12.06 1.61 -2.86
N SER A 171 12.53 0.62 -2.11
CA SER A 171 11.73 -0.54 -1.71
C SER A 171 10.55 -0.13 -0.82
N MET A 172 9.49 -0.92 -0.84
CA MET A 172 8.26 -0.68 -0.10
C MET A 172 7.91 -1.87 0.78
N LEU A 173 7.34 -1.60 1.95
CA LEU A 173 6.83 -2.61 2.85
C LEU A 173 5.39 -2.95 2.47
N ILE A 174 5.12 -4.23 2.20
CA ILE A 174 3.79 -4.73 1.90
C ILE A 174 3.16 -5.28 3.18
N MET A 175 1.89 -4.93 3.42
CA MET A 175 1.16 -5.38 4.61
C MET A 175 -0.28 -5.80 4.28
N ILE A 176 -0.83 -6.69 5.09
CA ILE A 176 -2.25 -7.01 5.17
C ILE A 176 -2.74 -6.64 6.58
N ASP A 177 -3.70 -5.74 6.71
CA ASP A 177 -4.22 -5.22 8.00
C ASP A 177 -3.09 -4.80 8.96
N GLY A 178 -1.99 -4.22 8.42
CA GLY A 178 -0.82 -3.80 9.17
C GLY A 178 0.22 -4.89 9.47
N ILE A 179 0.02 -6.13 9.03
CA ILE A 179 0.95 -7.25 9.24
C ILE A 179 1.90 -7.35 8.03
N PRO A 180 3.23 -7.30 8.23
CA PRO A 180 4.20 -7.38 7.15
C PRO A 180 4.15 -8.67 6.36
N GLN A 181 4.12 -8.57 5.04
CA GLN A 181 4.20 -9.68 4.10
C GLN A 181 5.60 -9.82 3.50
N SER A 182 6.34 -8.72 3.40
CA SER A 182 7.69 -8.70 2.85
C SER A 182 8.67 -9.49 3.71
N THR A 183 9.65 -10.11 3.05
CA THR A 183 10.78 -10.80 3.70
C THR A 183 12.01 -9.88 3.64
N PRO A 184 12.39 -9.21 4.72
CA PRO A 184 13.48 -8.23 4.68
C PRO A 184 14.85 -8.84 4.44
N LEU A 185 15.01 -10.13 4.73
CA LEU A 185 16.27 -10.85 4.58
C LEU A 185 16.55 -11.29 3.13
N ARG A 186 15.49 -11.39 2.34
CA ARG A 186 15.53 -11.64 0.90
C ARG A 186 14.49 -10.75 0.27
N ASN A 187 14.89 -9.91 -0.67
CA ASN A 187 13.94 -9.04 -1.37
C ASN A 187 12.78 -9.86 -1.92
N GLY A 188 11.62 -9.75 -1.25
CA GLY A 188 10.46 -10.60 -1.49
C GLY A 188 9.79 -10.28 -2.80
N ASP A 189 10.34 -10.78 -3.90
CA ASP A 189 9.87 -10.47 -5.25
C ASP A 189 8.39 -10.82 -5.48
N LYS A 190 7.75 -11.63 -4.61
CA LYS A 190 6.37 -12.13 -4.81
C LYS A 190 5.39 -11.79 -3.66
N ASP A 191 5.74 -10.88 -2.78
CA ASP A 191 4.94 -10.48 -1.61
C ASP A 191 3.69 -9.66 -1.96
N MET A 192 3.65 -8.98 -3.10
CA MET A 192 2.48 -8.23 -3.58
C MET A 192 1.29 -9.15 -3.89
N ARG A 193 1.53 -10.38 -4.34
CA ARG A 193 0.49 -11.39 -4.62
C ARG A 193 0.30 -12.31 -3.43
N SER A 194 -0.16 -11.75 -2.32
CA SER A 194 -0.38 -12.47 -1.06
C SER A 194 -1.86 -12.51 -0.65
N ILE A 195 -2.72 -11.80 -1.37
CA ILE A 195 -4.14 -11.68 -1.09
C ILE A 195 -4.91 -11.40 -2.39
N ASP A 196 -6.15 -11.88 -2.46
CA ASP A 196 -7.01 -11.63 -3.61
C ASP A 196 -7.74 -10.28 -3.49
N ILE A 197 -7.91 -9.58 -4.61
CA ILE A 197 -8.59 -8.28 -4.65
C ILE A 197 -10.06 -8.35 -4.16
N SER A 198 -10.72 -9.51 -4.28
CA SER A 198 -12.10 -9.68 -3.83
C SER A 198 -12.31 -9.52 -2.33
N VAL A 199 -11.26 -9.68 -1.52
CA VAL A 199 -11.33 -9.55 -0.06
C VAL A 199 -10.75 -8.24 0.45
N ILE A 200 -10.25 -7.39 -0.43
CA ILE A 200 -9.71 -6.07 -0.08
C ILE A 200 -10.86 -5.05 0.00
N GLU A 201 -10.93 -4.30 1.09
CA GLU A 201 -11.84 -3.17 1.27
C GLU A 201 -11.29 -1.89 0.64
N ARG A 202 -9.99 -1.63 0.85
CA ARG A 202 -9.22 -0.50 0.27
C ARG A 202 -7.74 -0.76 0.38
N VAL A 203 -6.94 0.02 -0.37
CA VAL A 203 -5.48 0.02 -0.22
C VAL A 203 -5.03 1.38 0.29
N GLU A 204 -4.22 1.38 1.35
CA GLU A 204 -3.59 2.57 1.92
C GLU A 204 -2.11 2.58 1.54
N VAL A 205 -1.66 3.66 0.90
CA VAL A 205 -0.26 3.84 0.50
C VAL A 205 0.31 5.08 1.19
N ILE A 206 1.24 4.88 2.11
CA ILE A 206 2.03 5.94 2.72
C ILE A 206 3.33 6.05 1.93
N LYS A 207 3.66 7.24 1.48
CA LYS A 207 4.83 7.48 0.65
C LYS A 207 5.98 8.09 1.46
N GLY A 208 7.20 7.71 1.09
CA GLY A 208 8.42 8.09 1.79
C GLY A 208 8.75 7.16 2.96
N ALA A 209 9.98 7.25 3.43
CA ALA A 209 10.48 6.45 4.53
C ALA A 209 9.58 6.57 5.77
N THR A 210 9.41 5.49 6.51
CA THR A 210 8.68 5.51 7.78
C THR A 210 9.20 4.44 8.73
N ALA A 211 9.46 4.83 9.97
CA ALA A 211 9.94 3.93 11.01
C ALA A 211 8.83 3.16 11.72
N ILE A 212 7.59 3.66 11.69
CA ILE A 212 6.54 3.22 12.62
C ILE A 212 6.16 1.73 12.50
N TYR A 213 6.43 1.10 11.35
CA TYR A 213 6.14 -0.31 11.10
C TYR A 213 7.37 -1.20 11.00
N GLY A 214 8.58 -0.63 11.15
CA GLY A 214 9.85 -1.34 11.19
C GLY A 214 10.51 -1.50 9.82
N ASN A 215 11.22 -2.61 9.67
CA ASN A 215 12.16 -2.89 8.59
C ASN A 215 11.54 -2.87 7.19
N GLY A 216 12.21 -2.22 6.23
CA GLY A 216 11.94 -2.31 4.78
C GLY A 216 10.97 -1.27 4.22
N ALA A 217 10.59 -0.24 4.99
CA ALA A 217 9.70 0.83 4.53
C ALA A 217 10.45 2.05 3.97
N ASP A 218 11.47 1.85 3.13
CA ASP A 218 12.34 2.93 2.63
C ASP A 218 11.64 3.87 1.64
N GLY A 219 10.80 3.32 0.78
CA GLY A 219 9.96 4.07 -0.17
C GLY A 219 8.57 4.37 0.38
N GLY A 220 8.17 3.64 1.40
CA GLY A 220 6.87 3.74 2.02
C GLY A 220 6.22 2.38 2.28
N ILE A 221 4.92 2.42 2.50
CA ILE A 221 4.10 1.25 2.88
C ILE A 221 2.93 1.12 1.92
N ILE A 222 2.62 -0.10 1.50
CA ILE A 222 1.36 -0.48 0.87
C ILE A 222 0.64 -1.43 1.82
N ASN A 223 -0.52 -1.03 2.32
CA ASN A 223 -1.31 -1.81 3.25
C ASN A 223 -2.67 -2.18 2.66
N PHE A 224 -2.90 -3.46 2.46
CA PHE A 224 -4.17 -4.00 2.04
C PHE A 224 -5.08 -4.13 3.25
N ILE A 225 -6.12 -3.31 3.32
CA ILE A 225 -7.14 -3.38 4.36
C ILE A 225 -8.22 -4.35 3.91
N THR A 226 -8.46 -5.39 4.68
CA THR A 226 -9.42 -6.44 4.33
C THR A 226 -10.85 -6.02 4.67
N LYS A 227 -11.81 -6.59 3.94
CA LYS A 227 -13.25 -6.34 4.12
C LYS A 227 -13.69 -6.58 5.55
N LYS A 228 -14.66 -5.76 5.97
CA LYS A 228 -15.36 -5.87 7.25
C LYS A 228 -16.72 -6.50 7.06
N ALA A 229 -17.26 -7.07 8.12
CA ALA A 229 -18.60 -7.63 8.14
C ALA A 229 -19.66 -6.55 7.90
N ASN A 230 -20.74 -6.94 7.21
CA ASN A 230 -21.92 -6.12 7.10
C ASN A 230 -22.63 -6.06 8.47
N LYS A 231 -22.72 -4.86 9.03
CA LYS A 231 -23.32 -4.64 10.36
C LYS A 231 -24.86 -4.55 10.33
N ASP A 232 -25.41 -4.24 9.16
CA ASP A 232 -26.84 -3.98 8.99
C ASP A 232 -27.63 -5.24 8.62
N LYS A 233 -26.94 -6.34 8.28
CA LYS A 233 -27.53 -7.60 7.88
C LYS A 233 -26.95 -8.76 8.69
N GLN A 234 -27.81 -9.69 9.08
CA GLN A 234 -27.36 -10.96 9.67
C GLN A 234 -26.64 -11.83 8.64
N PHE A 235 -27.06 -11.75 7.39
CA PHE A 235 -26.47 -12.46 6.26
C PHE A 235 -26.54 -11.60 5.00
N SER A 236 -25.47 -11.54 4.26
CA SER A 236 -25.37 -10.95 2.93
C SER A 236 -24.35 -11.71 2.12
N GLY A 237 -24.54 -11.77 0.82
CA GLY A 237 -23.63 -12.45 -0.07
C GLY A 237 -23.39 -11.70 -1.36
N ALA A 238 -22.27 -12.01 -2.01
CA ALA A 238 -21.96 -11.53 -3.36
C ALA A 238 -21.24 -12.61 -4.14
N THR A 239 -21.79 -12.96 -5.29
CA THR A 239 -21.18 -13.85 -6.29
C THR A 239 -20.65 -13.02 -7.44
N ASP A 240 -19.41 -13.24 -7.83
CA ASP A 240 -18.77 -12.60 -8.97
C ASP A 240 -18.23 -13.68 -9.92
N VAL A 241 -18.67 -13.67 -11.18
CA VAL A 241 -18.19 -14.59 -12.22
C VAL A 241 -17.73 -13.76 -13.39
N SER A 242 -16.54 -14.04 -13.90
CA SER A 242 -16.01 -13.33 -15.07
C SER A 242 -15.20 -14.21 -16.00
N THR A 243 -15.12 -13.78 -17.26
CA THR A 243 -14.24 -14.35 -18.27
C THR A 243 -13.38 -13.26 -18.88
N SER A 244 -12.15 -13.59 -19.22
CA SER A 244 -11.20 -12.66 -19.83
C SER A 244 -10.46 -13.29 -20.99
N GLY A 245 -9.96 -12.47 -21.91
CA GLY A 245 -9.22 -12.96 -23.07
C GLY A 245 -8.59 -11.84 -23.88
N SER A 246 -7.80 -12.21 -24.88
CA SER A 246 -7.20 -11.26 -25.82
C SER A 246 -8.20 -10.90 -26.91
N LEU A 247 -8.26 -9.60 -27.25
CA LEU A 247 -8.99 -9.09 -28.41
C LEU A 247 -8.17 -9.14 -29.71
N THR A 248 -6.86 -9.32 -29.61
CA THR A 248 -5.98 -9.43 -30.78
C THR A 248 -5.93 -10.84 -31.36
N ASN A 249 -5.91 -11.86 -30.49
CA ASN A 249 -5.95 -13.26 -30.86
C ASN A 249 -6.49 -14.08 -29.68
N ALA A 250 -7.71 -14.59 -29.80
CA ALA A 250 -8.39 -15.32 -28.73
C ALA A 250 -7.82 -16.72 -28.43
N ALA A 251 -7.06 -17.32 -29.37
CA ALA A 251 -6.55 -18.68 -29.22
C ALA A 251 -5.70 -18.85 -27.95
N ASN A 252 -6.08 -19.78 -27.07
CA ASN A 252 -5.45 -20.12 -25.79
C ASN A 252 -5.39 -18.95 -24.76
N SER A 253 -6.04 -17.80 -25.04
CA SER A 253 -5.98 -16.61 -24.18
C SER A 253 -7.14 -16.50 -23.19
N MET A 254 -8.16 -17.36 -23.32
CA MET A 254 -9.34 -17.31 -22.46
C MET A 254 -9.02 -17.72 -21.03
N GLY A 255 -9.57 -16.99 -20.09
CA GLY A 255 -9.51 -17.24 -18.66
C GLY A 255 -10.89 -17.13 -18.02
N GLY A 256 -11.00 -17.62 -16.80
CA GLY A 256 -12.24 -17.57 -16.01
C GLY A 256 -11.95 -17.33 -14.53
N ARG A 257 -12.88 -16.66 -13.87
CA ARG A 257 -12.81 -16.37 -12.44
C ARG A 257 -14.18 -16.50 -11.80
N VAL A 258 -14.21 -17.09 -10.62
CA VAL A 258 -15.37 -17.09 -9.73
C VAL A 258 -14.95 -16.68 -8.32
N SER A 259 -15.72 -15.82 -7.70
CA SER A 259 -15.52 -15.37 -6.32
C SER A 259 -16.86 -15.35 -5.60
N GLN A 260 -16.88 -15.94 -4.40
CA GLN A 260 -18.05 -15.95 -3.52
C GLN A 260 -17.67 -15.30 -2.19
N ASN A 261 -18.45 -14.31 -1.76
CA ASN A 261 -18.30 -13.63 -0.48
C ASN A 261 -19.58 -13.76 0.33
N PHE A 262 -19.44 -14.02 1.63
CA PHE A 262 -20.50 -13.97 2.62
C PHE A 262 -20.07 -13.08 3.78
N SER A 263 -20.99 -12.28 4.31
CA SER A 263 -20.72 -11.46 5.48
C SER A 263 -22.01 -11.15 6.25
N GLY A 264 -21.88 -10.93 7.55
CA GLY A 264 -23.02 -10.56 8.37
C GLY A 264 -22.67 -10.35 9.82
N THR A 265 -23.67 -9.89 10.59
CA THR A 265 -23.56 -9.66 12.02
C THR A 265 -24.76 -10.28 12.73
N ILE A 266 -24.48 -11.18 13.68
CA ILE A 266 -25.47 -11.87 14.49
C ILE A 266 -25.19 -11.54 15.96
N ASN A 267 -26.00 -10.69 16.55
CA ASN A 267 -25.77 -10.18 17.90
C ASN A 267 -24.37 -9.56 18.09
N LYS A 268 -23.56 -10.19 18.93
CA LYS A 268 -22.17 -9.75 19.22
C LYS A 268 -21.13 -10.31 18.28
N PHE A 269 -21.52 -11.18 17.37
CA PHE A 269 -20.66 -11.93 16.48
C PHE A 269 -20.77 -11.38 15.06
N ASP A 270 -19.66 -11.15 14.40
CA ASP A 270 -19.63 -10.74 12.99
C ASP A 270 -18.62 -11.58 12.19
N TYR A 271 -18.89 -11.74 10.89
CA TYR A 271 -18.09 -12.61 10.05
C TYR A 271 -17.99 -12.12 8.60
N VAL A 272 -16.86 -12.44 7.97
CA VAL A 272 -16.64 -12.38 6.52
C VAL A 272 -16.00 -13.69 6.11
N VAL A 273 -16.54 -14.35 5.09
CA VAL A 273 -15.97 -15.56 4.49
C VAL A 273 -15.94 -15.38 3.00
N SER A 274 -14.82 -15.68 2.37
CA SER A 274 -14.67 -15.56 0.91
C SER A 274 -13.85 -16.70 0.32
N GLY A 275 -14.24 -17.15 -0.88
CA GLY A 275 -13.48 -18.07 -1.72
C GLY A 275 -13.37 -17.53 -3.12
N THR A 276 -12.19 -17.64 -3.72
CA THR A 276 -11.95 -17.26 -5.12
C THR A 276 -11.15 -18.34 -5.83
N TYR A 277 -11.55 -18.64 -7.06
CA TYR A 277 -10.81 -19.43 -8.02
C TYR A 277 -10.67 -18.65 -9.31
N GLU A 278 -9.48 -18.60 -9.87
CA GLU A 278 -9.18 -17.93 -11.13
C GLU A 278 -8.20 -18.77 -11.96
N GLN A 279 -8.45 -18.86 -13.25
CA GLN A 279 -7.53 -19.43 -14.22
C GLN A 279 -7.33 -18.43 -15.35
N THR A 280 -6.07 -18.11 -15.68
CA THR A 280 -5.73 -17.22 -16.78
C THR A 280 -5.20 -17.99 -17.99
N GLY A 281 -5.55 -17.54 -19.20
CA GLY A 281 -4.95 -18.04 -20.44
C GLY A 281 -3.60 -17.41 -20.75
N VAL A 282 -3.06 -17.63 -21.95
CA VAL A 282 -1.85 -16.94 -22.42
C VAL A 282 -2.11 -15.45 -22.64
N TYR A 283 -1.10 -14.62 -22.46
CA TYR A 283 -1.14 -13.21 -22.84
C TYR A 283 -0.61 -13.04 -24.26
N LYS A 284 -1.23 -12.14 -25.00
CA LYS A 284 -0.89 -11.81 -26.39
C LYS A 284 -0.44 -10.37 -26.48
N ASP A 285 0.56 -10.10 -27.31
CA ASP A 285 0.95 -8.74 -27.65
C ASP A 285 -0.03 -8.08 -28.64
N ALA A 286 0.27 -6.85 -29.04
CA ALA A 286 -0.58 -6.11 -30.00
C ALA A 286 -0.69 -6.76 -31.36
N LYS A 287 0.22 -7.64 -31.73
CA LYS A 287 0.23 -8.41 -32.99
C LYS A 287 -0.41 -9.79 -32.86
N GLY A 288 -0.90 -10.15 -31.67
CA GLY A 288 -1.50 -11.44 -31.38
C GLY A 288 -0.49 -12.57 -31.15
N GLN A 289 0.81 -12.26 -31.01
CA GLN A 289 1.85 -13.21 -30.66
C GLN A 289 1.82 -13.54 -29.16
N VAL A 290 2.10 -14.78 -28.78
CA VAL A 290 2.17 -15.18 -27.38
C VAL A 290 3.35 -14.50 -26.71
N ILE A 291 3.09 -13.75 -25.65
CA ILE A 291 4.12 -13.17 -24.80
C ILE A 291 4.78 -14.31 -24.00
N ALA A 292 6.10 -14.27 -23.85
CA ALA A 292 6.83 -15.26 -23.06
C ALA A 292 6.22 -15.41 -21.65
N PRO A 293 6.00 -16.63 -21.13
CA PRO A 293 5.37 -16.87 -19.82
C PRO A 293 6.31 -16.58 -18.65
N PHE A 294 7.20 -15.62 -18.82
CA PHE A 294 8.25 -15.22 -17.90
C PHE A 294 7.71 -14.88 -16.51
N GLN A 295 8.30 -15.44 -15.47
CA GLN A 295 7.99 -15.18 -14.06
C GLN A 295 6.49 -15.19 -13.73
N SER A 296 5.77 -16.24 -14.14
CA SER A 296 4.33 -16.41 -13.92
C SER A 296 3.47 -15.28 -14.50
N LEU A 297 3.84 -14.76 -15.69
CA LEU A 297 3.08 -13.72 -16.38
C LEU A 297 1.66 -14.19 -16.74
N ALA A 298 1.49 -15.43 -17.15
CA ALA A 298 0.24 -15.97 -17.69
C ALA A 298 0.05 -17.44 -17.35
N GLN A 299 -1.10 -18.01 -17.71
CA GLN A 299 -1.50 -19.40 -17.46
C GLN A 299 -1.41 -19.77 -15.97
N ASN A 300 -1.83 -18.84 -15.11
CA ASN A 300 -1.86 -19.02 -13.66
C ASN A 300 -3.19 -19.61 -13.23
N GLU A 301 -3.12 -20.49 -12.22
CA GLU A 301 -4.23 -20.95 -11.41
C GLU A 301 -4.10 -20.30 -10.02
N ASN A 302 -5.07 -19.48 -9.66
CA ASN A 302 -5.10 -18.73 -8.40
C ASN A 302 -6.24 -19.22 -7.52
N ILE A 303 -5.95 -19.47 -6.24
CA ILE A 303 -6.93 -19.83 -5.22
C ILE A 303 -6.75 -18.91 -4.03
N ASN A 304 -7.84 -18.33 -3.54
CA ASN A 304 -7.86 -17.62 -2.28
C ASN A 304 -9.01 -18.12 -1.41
N ALA A 305 -8.72 -18.40 -0.14
CA ALA A 305 -9.71 -18.66 0.89
C ALA A 305 -9.46 -17.70 2.06
N PHE A 306 -10.49 -16.97 2.44
CA PHE A 306 -10.41 -15.92 3.45
C PHE A 306 -11.53 -16.07 4.47
N GLY A 307 -11.19 -15.92 5.74
CA GLY A 307 -12.13 -15.87 6.86
C GLY A 307 -11.72 -14.80 7.87
N LYS A 308 -12.67 -13.98 8.28
CA LYS A 308 -12.53 -13.03 9.39
C LYS A 308 -13.74 -13.12 10.28
N VAL A 309 -13.50 -13.29 11.57
CA VAL A 309 -14.54 -13.47 12.59
C VAL A 309 -14.25 -12.56 13.75
N GLY A 310 -15.24 -11.79 14.16
CA GLY A 310 -15.15 -10.89 15.29
C GLY A 310 -16.22 -11.15 16.35
N TYR A 311 -15.85 -10.98 17.61
CA TYR A 311 -16.74 -11.08 18.74
C TYR A 311 -16.60 -9.85 19.65
N ASN A 312 -17.68 -9.12 19.83
CA ASN A 312 -17.74 -7.99 20.74
C ASN A 312 -18.13 -8.51 22.15
N ILE A 313 -17.11 -8.65 23.03
CA ILE A 313 -17.32 -9.10 24.41
C ILE A 313 -18.28 -8.13 25.11
N ASN A 314 -18.01 -6.84 24.97
CA ASN A 314 -18.83 -5.72 25.39
C ASN A 314 -18.60 -4.50 24.48
N GLU A 315 -19.11 -3.33 24.81
CA GLU A 315 -18.98 -2.10 24.02
C GLU A 315 -17.51 -1.62 23.83
N ASN A 316 -16.63 -2.00 24.77
CA ASN A 316 -15.24 -1.58 24.77
C ASN A 316 -14.27 -2.67 24.31
N GLN A 317 -14.64 -3.93 24.39
CA GLN A 317 -13.72 -5.06 24.17
C GLN A 317 -14.16 -5.91 22.99
N ARG A 318 -13.22 -6.23 22.12
CA ARG A 318 -13.42 -7.04 20.93
C ARG A 318 -12.25 -8.01 20.73
N ILE A 319 -12.56 -9.21 20.30
CA ILE A 319 -11.62 -10.19 19.76
C ILE A 319 -11.93 -10.37 18.28
N GLU A 320 -10.90 -10.47 17.45
CA GLU A 320 -11.02 -10.71 16.01
C GLU A 320 -9.95 -11.72 15.56
N LEU A 321 -10.39 -12.75 14.86
CA LEU A 321 -9.53 -13.73 14.21
C LEU A 321 -9.63 -13.58 12.70
N MET A 322 -8.51 -13.55 12.00
CA MET A 322 -8.44 -13.58 10.54
C MET A 322 -7.55 -14.72 10.08
N TYR A 323 -7.94 -15.35 9.00
CA TYR A 323 -7.13 -16.30 8.24
C TYR A 323 -7.28 -16.04 6.76
N ASN A 324 -6.15 -16.00 6.06
CA ASN A 324 -6.08 -15.90 4.60
C ASN A 324 -5.12 -16.96 4.05
N TYR A 325 -5.62 -17.76 3.14
CA TYR A 325 -4.84 -18.69 2.31
C TYR A 325 -4.79 -18.15 0.88
N TYR A 326 -3.61 -18.05 0.33
CA TYR A 326 -3.42 -17.64 -1.06
C TYR A 326 -2.47 -18.61 -1.78
N ARG A 327 -2.87 -19.05 -2.96
CA ARG A 327 -2.08 -19.92 -3.85
C ARG A 327 -2.11 -19.37 -5.26
N THR A 328 -0.98 -19.39 -5.95
CA THR A 328 -0.89 -19.08 -7.38
C THR A 328 0.17 -19.97 -8.02
N MET A 329 -0.21 -20.80 -8.97
CA MET A 329 0.69 -21.72 -9.66
C MET A 329 0.58 -21.55 -11.16
N GLN A 330 1.70 -21.52 -11.86
CA GLN A 330 1.71 -21.45 -13.31
C GLN A 330 1.60 -22.86 -13.93
N ASN A 331 0.62 -23.04 -14.80
CA ASN A 331 0.44 -24.25 -15.60
C ASN A 331 0.84 -23.98 -17.06
N ALA A 332 2.07 -23.48 -17.29
CA ALA A 332 2.54 -23.07 -18.60
C ALA A 332 2.63 -24.24 -19.59
N THR A 333 2.03 -24.04 -20.77
CA THR A 333 2.20 -24.91 -21.95
C THR A 333 3.06 -24.23 -23.01
N TYR A 334 3.65 -23.10 -22.68
CA TYR A 334 4.58 -22.33 -23.48
C TYR A 334 5.86 -22.10 -22.68
N VAL A 335 6.98 -21.99 -23.38
CA VAL A 335 8.31 -21.66 -22.83
C VAL A 335 8.87 -20.41 -23.51
N ASN A 336 9.82 -19.77 -22.87
CA ASN A 336 10.53 -18.60 -23.40
C ASN A 336 11.36 -19.00 -24.61
N SER A 337 11.31 -18.23 -25.69
CA SER A 337 12.10 -18.49 -26.90
C SER A 337 12.58 -17.21 -27.57
N GLY A 338 13.79 -17.26 -28.12
CA GLY A 338 14.38 -16.17 -28.89
C GLY A 338 14.60 -14.92 -28.07
N GLY A 339 14.62 -13.80 -28.76
CA GLY A 339 14.79 -12.47 -28.20
C GLY A 339 16.24 -11.99 -28.10
N LYS A 340 16.41 -10.71 -28.36
CA LYS A 340 17.65 -9.98 -28.13
C LYS A 340 17.31 -8.62 -27.59
N PHE A 341 17.88 -8.28 -26.43
CA PHE A 341 17.58 -7.01 -25.76
C PHE A 341 17.79 -5.82 -26.69
N GLY A 342 16.80 -4.94 -26.78
CA GLY A 342 16.80 -3.75 -27.63
C GLY A 342 16.49 -4.00 -29.13
N GLU A 343 16.44 -5.26 -29.59
CA GLU A 343 16.19 -5.61 -30.98
C GLU A 343 14.87 -6.39 -31.19
N SER A 344 14.70 -7.52 -30.49
CA SER A 344 13.55 -8.38 -30.64
C SER A 344 13.07 -8.93 -29.30
N PRO A 345 11.74 -9.05 -29.08
CA PRO A 345 11.20 -9.54 -27.83
C PRO A 345 11.42 -11.04 -27.66
N ILE A 346 11.48 -11.48 -26.42
CA ILE A 346 11.31 -12.88 -26.06
C ILE A 346 9.83 -13.25 -26.20
N ILE A 347 9.54 -14.35 -26.88
CA ILE A 347 8.18 -14.81 -27.18
C ILE A 347 7.91 -16.15 -26.50
N GLY A 348 6.63 -16.51 -26.37
CA GLY A 348 6.20 -17.82 -25.94
C GLY A 348 6.04 -18.79 -27.12
N VAL A 349 6.69 -19.94 -27.06
CA VAL A 349 6.50 -21.07 -27.98
C VAL A 349 5.99 -22.28 -27.22
N LEU A 350 5.22 -23.16 -27.88
CA LEU A 350 4.76 -24.39 -27.25
C LEU A 350 5.93 -25.22 -26.72
N GLY A 351 5.82 -25.64 -25.49
CA GLY A 351 6.87 -26.41 -24.81
C GLY A 351 6.59 -26.58 -23.33
N THR A 352 7.42 -27.36 -22.67
CA THR A 352 7.33 -27.64 -21.25
C THR A 352 8.63 -27.19 -20.57
N SER A 353 8.52 -26.35 -19.54
CA SER A 353 9.66 -25.99 -18.70
C SER A 353 10.11 -27.19 -17.87
N PRO A 354 11.42 -27.46 -17.76
CA PRO A 354 11.92 -28.51 -16.88
C PRO A 354 11.70 -28.14 -15.41
N GLY A 355 11.86 -29.14 -14.54
CA GLY A 355 11.82 -28.97 -13.10
C GLY A 355 10.42 -28.78 -12.50
N ALA A 356 10.34 -28.11 -11.37
CA ALA A 356 9.11 -27.86 -10.63
C ALA A 356 8.30 -26.71 -11.26
N LYS A 357 6.96 -26.80 -11.16
CA LYS A 357 6.08 -25.69 -11.56
C LYS A 357 6.37 -24.45 -10.70
N GLN A 358 6.58 -23.32 -11.36
CA GLN A 358 6.76 -22.05 -10.65
C GLN A 358 5.45 -21.52 -10.09
N GLY A 359 5.55 -20.72 -9.04
CA GLY A 359 4.41 -20.08 -8.38
C GLY A 359 4.56 -20.07 -6.87
N THR A 360 3.49 -19.71 -6.18
CA THR A 360 3.36 -19.71 -4.73
C THR A 360 2.40 -20.83 -4.34
N PRO A 361 2.90 -22.04 -3.99
CA PRO A 361 2.06 -23.18 -3.57
C PRO A 361 1.18 -22.84 -2.40
N TYR A 362 1.68 -22.01 -1.46
CA TYR A 362 0.90 -21.50 -0.35
C TYR A 362 1.47 -20.20 0.23
N ASN A 363 0.58 -19.36 0.73
CA ASN A 363 0.85 -18.26 1.64
C ASN A 363 -0.27 -18.23 2.67
N HIS A 364 0.01 -18.70 3.88
CA HIS A 364 -0.89 -18.71 5.02
C HIS A 364 -0.64 -17.45 5.85
N ASN A 365 -1.69 -16.69 6.11
CA ASN A 365 -1.65 -15.54 7.00
C ASN A 365 -2.75 -15.70 8.04
N ALA A 366 -2.41 -15.58 9.31
CA ALA A 366 -3.36 -15.59 10.40
C ALA A 366 -3.03 -14.51 11.42
N TYR A 367 -4.06 -13.90 11.99
CA TYR A 367 -3.86 -13.07 13.18
C TYR A 367 -5.02 -13.22 14.17
N LEU A 368 -4.69 -13.02 15.44
CA LEU A 368 -5.63 -12.83 16.54
C LEU A 368 -5.43 -11.42 17.09
N ASN A 369 -6.44 -10.59 17.01
CA ASN A 369 -6.44 -9.23 17.51
C ASN A 369 -7.37 -9.10 18.72
N TYR A 370 -6.88 -8.55 19.84
CA TYR A 370 -7.68 -8.11 20.96
C TYR A 370 -7.62 -6.60 21.05
N SER A 371 -8.76 -5.95 21.08
CA SER A 371 -8.87 -4.49 21.24
C SER A 371 -9.72 -4.14 22.46
N ASN A 372 -9.24 -3.14 23.21
CA ASN A 372 -9.99 -2.55 24.30
C ASN A 372 -9.94 -1.02 24.18
N LYS A 373 -11.08 -0.40 23.92
CA LYS A 373 -11.20 1.06 23.73
C LYS A 373 -10.90 1.87 24.99
N ARG A 374 -10.93 1.24 26.16
CA ARG A 374 -10.80 1.91 27.45
C ARG A 374 -10.22 0.95 28.50
N ILE A 375 -8.91 0.65 28.41
CA ILE A 375 -8.23 -0.12 29.45
C ILE A 375 -7.99 0.74 30.69
N PHE A 376 -7.72 2.05 30.48
CA PHE A 376 -7.74 3.12 31.47
C PHE A 376 -8.63 4.26 30.96
N ARG A 377 -8.86 5.29 31.80
CA ARG A 377 -9.83 6.36 31.50
C ARG A 377 -9.71 6.96 30.08
N ASN A 378 -8.50 7.18 29.61
CA ASN A 378 -8.21 7.83 28.32
C ASN A 378 -7.26 6.99 27.43
N THR A 379 -7.10 5.71 27.74
CA THR A 379 -6.14 4.83 27.04
C THR A 379 -6.85 3.63 26.43
N SER A 380 -6.66 3.41 25.15
CA SER A 380 -7.02 2.18 24.45
C SER A 380 -5.84 1.24 24.32
N LEU A 381 -6.11 -0.04 24.16
CA LEU A 381 -5.14 -1.11 23.95
C LEU A 381 -5.53 -1.93 22.71
N ASP A 382 -4.56 -2.19 21.83
CA ASP A 382 -4.65 -3.18 20.76
C ASP A 382 -3.49 -4.17 20.89
N VAL A 383 -3.79 -5.45 20.94
CA VAL A 383 -2.81 -6.55 20.96
C VAL A 383 -3.05 -7.43 19.75
N ASN A 384 -2.04 -7.62 18.93
CA ASN A 384 -2.12 -8.42 17.72
C ASN A 384 -1.05 -9.51 17.75
N LEU A 385 -1.48 -10.77 17.72
CA LEU A 385 -0.65 -11.96 17.52
C LEU A 385 -0.81 -12.39 16.07
N TYR A 386 0.29 -12.63 15.36
CA TYR A 386 0.23 -13.03 13.95
C TYR A 386 1.21 -14.13 13.59
N TYR A 387 0.83 -14.87 12.55
CA TYR A 387 1.60 -15.94 11.94
C TYR A 387 1.52 -15.83 10.43
N GLN A 388 2.65 -16.04 9.75
CA GLN A 388 2.72 -16.20 8.30
C GLN A 388 3.60 -17.39 7.95
N ASP A 389 3.16 -18.18 6.98
CA ASP A 389 3.93 -19.26 6.36
C ASP A 389 3.84 -19.11 4.85
N PHE A 390 4.96 -18.79 4.24
CA PHE A 390 5.07 -18.45 2.84
C PHE A 390 6.08 -19.33 2.12
N TYR A 391 5.66 -19.92 1.01
CA TYR A 391 6.51 -20.71 0.13
C TYR A 391 6.27 -20.33 -1.32
N THR A 392 7.35 -20.00 -2.07
CA THR A 392 7.26 -19.65 -3.48
C THR A 392 8.42 -20.24 -4.28
N ILE A 393 8.13 -20.76 -5.47
CA ILE A 393 9.06 -21.42 -6.39
C ILE A 393 9.27 -20.49 -7.59
N PHE A 394 10.53 -20.23 -7.92
CA PHE A 394 10.91 -19.47 -9.11
C PHE A 394 11.00 -20.37 -10.35
N GLU A 395 11.06 -19.73 -11.52
CA GLU A 395 11.29 -20.39 -12.80
C GLU A 395 12.55 -21.25 -12.78
N TYR A 396 12.54 -22.38 -13.52
CA TYR A 396 13.71 -23.20 -13.72
C TYR A 396 14.82 -22.40 -14.41
N SER A 397 16.06 -22.63 -14.01
CA SER A 397 17.21 -21.93 -14.56
C SER A 397 18.43 -22.82 -14.63
N ASP A 398 19.11 -22.80 -15.78
CA ASP A 398 20.41 -23.41 -15.97
C ASP A 398 21.55 -22.57 -15.33
N TYR A 399 21.21 -21.47 -14.70
CA TYR A 399 22.11 -20.62 -13.94
C TYR A 399 22.77 -21.35 -12.77
N TYR A 400 22.08 -22.35 -12.20
CA TYR A 400 22.60 -23.26 -11.19
C TYR A 400 23.34 -24.43 -11.82
N GLU A 401 24.44 -24.89 -11.23
CA GLU A 401 25.12 -26.11 -11.69
C GLU A 401 24.14 -27.31 -11.68
N GLY A 402 24.00 -27.96 -12.82
CA GLY A 402 23.00 -29.02 -13.01
C GLY A 402 21.53 -28.53 -13.15
N GLY A 403 21.32 -27.22 -13.28
CA GLY A 403 20.00 -26.63 -13.38
C GLY A 403 19.20 -26.68 -12.07
N GLY A 404 17.99 -26.11 -12.08
CA GLY A 404 17.07 -26.22 -10.96
C GLY A 404 16.14 -25.01 -10.78
N ASN A 405 15.16 -25.20 -9.88
CA ASN A 405 14.27 -24.13 -9.42
C ASN A 405 14.71 -23.69 -8.03
N SER A 406 14.92 -22.40 -7.80
CA SER A 406 15.04 -21.89 -6.44
C SER A 406 13.66 -21.64 -5.83
N ALA A 407 13.58 -21.72 -4.52
CA ALA A 407 12.37 -21.44 -3.76
C ALA A 407 12.67 -20.55 -2.54
N ILE A 408 11.77 -19.63 -2.20
CA ILE A 408 11.85 -18.88 -0.94
C ILE A 408 10.86 -19.47 0.03
N THR A 409 11.31 -19.74 1.26
CA THR A 409 10.46 -20.00 2.42
C THR A 409 10.58 -18.84 3.41
N SER A 410 9.48 -18.46 4.05
CA SER A 410 9.48 -17.49 5.13
C SER A 410 8.43 -17.84 6.17
N HIS A 411 8.88 -18.02 7.42
CA HIS A 411 8.01 -18.29 8.56
C HIS A 411 8.09 -17.12 9.53
N LYS A 412 6.99 -16.37 9.71
CA LYS A 412 6.93 -15.25 10.63
C LYS A 412 6.00 -15.53 11.79
N LYS A 413 6.42 -15.14 12.98
CA LYS A 413 5.62 -15.10 14.20
C LYS A 413 5.84 -13.75 14.86
N GLY A 414 4.78 -13.07 15.26
CA GLY A 414 4.94 -11.78 15.89
C GLY A 414 3.87 -11.42 16.88
N LEU A 415 4.23 -10.50 17.75
CA LEU A 415 3.36 -9.84 18.72
C LEU A 415 3.50 -8.33 18.53
N ARG A 416 2.37 -7.63 18.48
CA ARG A 416 2.30 -6.17 18.51
C ARG A 416 1.42 -5.74 19.67
N VAL A 417 1.93 -4.86 20.50
CA VAL A 417 1.18 -4.20 21.57
C VAL A 417 1.18 -2.72 21.29
N ASN A 418 0.01 -2.14 21.20
CA ASN A 418 -0.20 -0.74 20.90
C ASN A 418 -1.14 -0.12 21.93
N LEU A 419 -0.68 0.91 22.61
CA LEU A 419 -1.43 1.74 23.53
C LEU A 419 -1.63 3.12 22.91
N ASN A 420 -2.84 3.65 23.00
CA ASN A 420 -3.12 5.02 22.58
C ASN A 420 -3.78 5.78 23.73
N THR A 421 -3.11 6.84 24.22
CA THR A 421 -3.58 7.68 25.32
C THR A 421 -3.93 9.06 24.79
N THR A 422 -5.21 9.41 24.85
CA THR A 422 -5.69 10.75 24.52
C THR A 422 -5.45 11.71 25.68
N PHE A 423 -4.91 12.88 25.40
CA PHE A 423 -4.70 13.94 26.37
C PHE A 423 -5.38 15.26 25.95
N ASN A 424 -5.82 16.02 26.95
CA ASN A 424 -6.38 17.35 26.74
C ASN A 424 -5.88 18.24 27.89
N ILE A 425 -4.74 18.90 27.64
CA ILE A 425 -4.07 19.75 28.64
C ILE A 425 -4.75 21.12 28.71
N SER A 426 -5.10 21.67 27.54
CA SER A 426 -5.80 22.95 27.42
C SER A 426 -6.59 23.04 26.11
N PRO A 427 -7.49 24.04 25.94
CA PRO A 427 -8.16 24.26 24.65
C PRO A 427 -7.22 24.46 23.46
N ASN A 428 -5.96 24.81 23.72
CA ASN A 428 -4.94 25.04 22.70
C ASN A 428 -3.92 23.93 22.60
N LEU A 429 -4.00 22.88 23.44
CA LEU A 429 -3.09 21.75 23.42
C LEU A 429 -3.82 20.47 23.79
N ASN A 430 -4.11 19.64 22.80
CA ASN A 430 -4.71 18.33 22.94
C ASN A 430 -4.13 17.38 21.89
N GLY A 431 -4.32 16.08 22.06
CA GLY A 431 -3.80 15.10 21.12
C GLY A 431 -3.81 13.68 21.65
N ASP A 432 -2.96 12.86 21.04
CA ASP A 432 -2.83 11.43 21.30
C ASP A 432 -1.35 11.07 21.43
N LEU A 433 -1.02 10.23 22.40
CA LEU A 433 0.26 9.55 22.51
C LEU A 433 0.04 8.06 22.20
N THR A 434 0.62 7.59 21.09
CA THR A 434 0.63 6.18 20.69
C THR A 434 1.99 5.58 21.04
N TYR A 435 2.02 4.48 21.79
CA TYR A 435 3.26 3.83 22.20
C TYR A 435 3.07 2.33 22.35
N GLY A 436 4.17 1.58 22.26
CA GLY A 436 4.08 0.14 22.33
C GLY A 436 5.36 -0.57 21.95
N VAL A 437 5.22 -1.85 21.62
CA VAL A 437 6.33 -2.71 21.24
C VAL A 437 5.90 -3.71 20.18
N ASP A 438 6.79 -3.94 19.22
CA ASP A 438 6.70 -5.04 18.26
C ASP A 438 7.76 -6.09 18.60
N VAL A 439 7.38 -7.35 18.54
CA VAL A 439 8.28 -8.50 18.61
C VAL A 439 8.05 -9.35 17.37
N LEU A 440 9.12 -9.69 16.66
CA LEU A 440 9.06 -10.47 15.42
C LEU A 440 10.15 -11.54 15.45
N ASN A 441 9.79 -12.75 15.06
CA ASN A 441 10.72 -13.77 14.59
C ASN A 441 10.39 -14.05 13.11
N ASP A 442 11.37 -13.90 12.22
CA ASP A 442 11.28 -14.15 10.78
C ASP A 442 12.40 -15.11 10.37
N VAL A 443 12.02 -16.32 10.00
CA VAL A 443 12.94 -17.35 9.51
C VAL A 443 12.78 -17.45 8.00
N THR A 444 13.82 -17.06 7.26
CA THR A 444 13.81 -17.02 5.79
C THR A 444 15.01 -17.76 5.21
N GLU A 445 14.82 -18.53 4.15
CA GLU A 445 15.87 -19.16 3.35
C GLU A 445 15.49 -19.22 1.87
N GLN A 446 16.49 -19.46 0.99
CA GLN A 446 16.24 -19.73 -0.41
C GLN A 446 17.02 -20.98 -0.86
N PRO A 447 16.49 -22.19 -0.62
CA PRO A 447 17.03 -23.41 -1.22
C PRO A 447 16.67 -23.56 -2.69
N LEU A 448 17.31 -24.47 -3.39
CA LEU A 448 16.74 -25.08 -4.57
C LEU A 448 15.69 -26.13 -4.16
N VAL A 449 14.74 -26.44 -5.04
CA VAL A 449 13.69 -27.43 -4.76
C VAL A 449 14.25 -28.84 -4.48
N ASP A 450 15.44 -29.13 -5.02
CA ASP A 450 16.17 -30.39 -4.78
C ASP A 450 16.95 -30.42 -3.44
N GLY A 451 16.85 -29.35 -2.63
CA GLY A 451 17.46 -29.27 -1.31
C GLY A 451 18.83 -28.58 -1.26
N ARG A 452 19.47 -28.29 -2.39
CA ARG A 452 20.73 -27.49 -2.40
C ARG A 452 20.47 -26.10 -1.84
N LYS A 453 21.32 -25.61 -0.95
CA LYS A 453 21.13 -24.32 -0.26
C LYS A 453 21.76 -23.18 -1.07
N PHE A 454 20.94 -22.44 -1.81
CA PHE A 454 21.38 -21.28 -2.59
C PHE A 454 21.56 -20.03 -1.71
N VAL A 455 20.63 -19.79 -0.79
CA VAL A 455 20.77 -18.83 0.30
C VAL A 455 20.52 -19.57 1.60
N PRO A 456 21.45 -19.50 2.59
CA PRO A 456 21.31 -20.21 3.85
C PRO A 456 20.09 -19.74 4.65
N LYS A 457 19.70 -20.55 5.62
CA LYS A 457 18.69 -20.17 6.62
C LYS A 457 19.16 -18.95 7.40
N MET A 458 18.28 -17.97 7.55
CA MET A 458 18.47 -16.74 8.29
C MET A 458 17.34 -16.63 9.33
N ASP A 459 17.65 -16.71 10.61
CA ASP A 459 16.69 -16.63 11.72
C ASP A 459 16.82 -15.25 12.38
N MET A 460 15.91 -14.35 12.07
CA MET A 460 15.89 -12.99 12.59
C MET A 460 14.92 -12.86 13.75
N LYS A 461 15.41 -12.32 14.86
CA LYS A 461 14.59 -11.90 16.00
C LYS A 461 14.69 -10.39 16.15
N ASN A 462 13.57 -9.73 16.26
CA ASN A 462 13.50 -8.27 16.40
C ASN A 462 12.63 -7.88 17.59
N TYR A 463 13.12 -6.95 18.41
CA TYR A 463 12.41 -6.31 19.49
C TYR A 463 12.44 -4.81 19.26
N ALA A 464 11.26 -4.18 19.13
CA ALA A 464 11.19 -2.79 18.69
C ALA A 464 10.15 -1.97 19.45
N PRO A 465 10.53 -1.32 20.57
CA PRO A 465 9.70 -0.31 21.23
C PRO A 465 9.60 0.97 20.41
N TYR A 466 8.46 1.64 20.50
CA TYR A 466 8.19 2.89 19.79
C TYR A 466 7.26 3.80 20.57
N ALA A 467 7.33 5.10 20.28
CA ALA A 467 6.38 6.10 20.75
C ALA A 467 6.15 7.16 19.66
N GLN A 468 4.92 7.63 19.53
CA GLN A 468 4.51 8.68 18.60
C GLN A 468 3.52 9.62 19.26
N LEU A 469 3.85 10.91 19.28
CA LEU A 469 3.00 12.00 19.70
C LEU A 469 2.27 12.57 18.48
N LYS A 470 0.98 12.84 18.63
CA LYS A 470 0.17 13.67 17.74
C LYS A 470 -0.47 14.76 18.58
N ALA A 471 -0.16 16.02 18.31
CA ALA A 471 -0.64 17.15 19.10
C ALA A 471 -1.24 18.25 18.22
N TYR A 472 -2.41 18.73 18.59
CA TYR A 472 -2.99 19.96 18.06
C TYR A 472 -2.55 21.12 18.92
N ILE A 473 -1.82 22.07 18.31
CA ILE A 473 -1.25 23.26 18.97
C ILE A 473 -1.99 24.47 18.40
N PHE A 474 -2.47 25.34 19.28
CA PHE A 474 -3.27 26.52 18.92
C PHE A 474 -4.45 26.21 17.99
N LYS A 475 -4.97 24.97 18.02
CA LYS A 475 -6.10 24.44 17.19
C LYS A 475 -5.81 24.31 15.69
N ASP A 476 -4.86 25.04 15.15
CA ASP A 476 -4.60 25.16 13.72
C ASP A 476 -3.33 24.43 13.28
N PHE A 477 -2.42 24.09 14.19
CA PHE A 477 -1.21 23.37 13.90
C PHE A 477 -1.30 21.93 14.40
N LEU A 478 -1.05 20.98 13.53
CA LEU A 478 -0.92 19.58 13.87
C LEU A 478 0.57 19.20 13.84
N LEU A 479 1.11 18.90 15.00
CA LEU A 479 2.45 18.32 15.17
C LEU A 479 2.33 16.81 15.31
N LYS A 480 3.16 16.06 14.58
CA LYS A 480 3.36 14.64 14.76
C LYS A 480 4.84 14.37 14.90
N ALA A 481 5.25 13.65 15.96
CA ALA A 481 6.65 13.31 16.20
C ALA A 481 6.74 11.94 16.84
N GLY A 482 7.75 11.15 16.46
CA GLY A 482 7.90 9.80 17.00
C GLY A 482 9.33 9.30 16.92
N ALA A 483 9.59 8.25 17.71
CA ALA A 483 10.84 7.52 17.71
C ALA A 483 10.55 6.01 17.80
N ARG A 484 11.43 5.21 17.20
CA ARG A 484 11.42 3.76 17.27
C ARG A 484 12.85 3.25 17.37
N TYR A 485 13.06 2.32 18.28
CA TYR A 485 14.32 1.61 18.43
C TYR A 485 14.16 0.18 17.92
N GLU A 486 14.98 -0.21 16.98
CA GLU A 486 15.07 -1.57 16.45
C GLU A 486 16.26 -2.27 17.10
N ASN A 487 16.05 -3.44 17.67
CA ASN A 487 17.10 -4.33 18.16
C ASN A 487 16.92 -5.69 17.49
N VAL A 488 17.81 -6.00 16.57
CA VAL A 488 17.74 -7.19 15.71
C VAL A 488 18.92 -8.11 15.98
N SER A 489 18.63 -9.38 16.20
CA SER A 489 19.59 -10.48 16.24
C SER A 489 19.31 -11.40 15.06
N LEU A 490 20.30 -11.64 14.21
CA LEU A 490 20.22 -12.48 13.04
C LEU A 490 21.18 -13.67 13.16
N ASP A 491 20.64 -14.86 13.35
CA ASP A 491 21.39 -16.10 13.47
C ASP A 491 21.46 -16.81 12.10
N ILE A 492 22.67 -17.15 11.65
CA ILE A 492 22.95 -17.86 10.40
C ILE A 492 23.80 -19.08 10.72
N PRO A 493 23.38 -20.32 10.39
CA PRO A 493 24.19 -21.52 10.61
C PRO A 493 25.35 -21.59 9.62
N ASP A 494 26.30 -22.48 9.88
CA ASP A 494 27.33 -22.85 8.91
C ASP A 494 26.71 -23.31 7.59
N PHE A 495 27.30 -22.94 6.48
CA PHE A 495 26.84 -23.36 5.16
C PHE A 495 27.97 -23.41 4.15
N THR A 496 27.74 -24.12 3.03
CA THR A 496 28.64 -24.14 1.90
C THR A 496 27.93 -23.53 0.69
N THR A 497 28.58 -22.58 0.02
CA THR A 497 28.03 -21.96 -1.18
C THR A 497 27.97 -22.95 -2.33
N ILE A 498 26.94 -22.80 -3.20
CA ILE A 498 26.81 -23.61 -4.43
C ILE A 498 27.33 -22.85 -5.64
N LYS A 499 27.71 -23.56 -6.70
CA LYS A 499 28.08 -22.96 -7.98
C LYS A 499 26.85 -22.46 -8.72
N PHE A 500 26.94 -21.22 -9.25
CA PHE A 500 25.90 -20.60 -10.07
C PHE A 500 26.50 -19.51 -10.97
N GLY A 501 26.03 -19.40 -12.22
CA GLY A 501 26.60 -18.46 -13.19
C GLY A 501 28.12 -18.61 -13.25
N ASN A 502 28.84 -17.51 -13.15
CA ASN A 502 30.32 -17.49 -13.13
C ASN A 502 30.92 -17.64 -11.72
N TYR A 503 30.12 -17.81 -10.69
CA TYR A 503 30.59 -18.05 -9.32
C TYR A 503 30.85 -19.52 -9.08
N ALA A 504 32.10 -19.85 -8.70
CA ALA A 504 32.55 -21.23 -8.58
C ALA A 504 31.88 -22.02 -7.44
N GLY A 505 31.44 -21.33 -6.37
CA GLY A 505 30.88 -22.00 -5.20
C GLY A 505 31.90 -22.83 -4.41
N GLY A 506 31.40 -23.73 -3.57
CA GLY A 506 32.22 -24.64 -2.76
C GLY A 506 32.89 -23.98 -1.54
N VAL A 507 32.62 -22.72 -1.27
CA VAL A 507 33.19 -22.00 -0.12
C VAL A 507 32.43 -22.38 1.14
N HIS A 508 33.13 -22.96 2.11
CA HIS A 508 32.58 -23.19 3.45
C HIS A 508 32.60 -21.88 4.24
N VAL A 509 31.44 -21.45 4.73
CA VAL A 509 31.24 -20.20 5.46
C VAL A 509 30.83 -20.53 6.90
N GLN A 510 31.66 -20.11 7.85
CA GLN A 510 31.34 -20.22 9.25
C GLN A 510 30.15 -19.31 9.59
N GLY A 511 29.14 -19.89 10.22
CA GLY A 511 27.95 -19.19 10.67
C GLY A 511 28.24 -18.22 11.83
N GLY A 512 27.21 -17.62 12.33
CA GLY A 512 27.32 -16.69 13.46
C GLY A 512 26.09 -15.84 13.66
N ASN A 513 26.14 -15.01 14.68
CA ASN A 513 25.12 -14.01 14.97
C ASN A 513 25.56 -12.63 14.50
N LEU A 514 24.69 -11.94 13.80
CA LEU A 514 24.83 -10.55 13.36
C LEU A 514 23.84 -9.66 14.12
N PRO A 515 24.31 -8.85 15.07
CA PRO A 515 23.47 -7.89 15.75
C PRO A 515 23.32 -6.62 14.89
N TYR A 516 22.11 -6.04 14.90
CA TYR A 516 21.85 -4.71 14.36
C TYR A 516 21.00 -3.92 15.33
N ASP A 517 21.29 -2.66 15.46
CA ASP A 517 20.45 -1.72 16.19
C ASP A 517 20.30 -0.41 15.43
N ALA A 518 19.16 0.25 15.61
CA ALA A 518 18.90 1.55 15.02
C ALA A 518 17.85 2.31 15.81
N LEU A 519 18.11 3.57 16.06
CA LEU A 519 17.13 4.51 16.56
C LEU A 519 16.70 5.42 15.40
N THR A 520 15.42 5.39 15.07
CA THR A 520 14.84 6.13 13.95
C THR A 520 13.77 7.11 14.43
N PHE A 521 13.68 8.25 13.73
CA PHE A 521 12.79 9.35 14.10
C PHE A 521 11.84 9.71 12.96
N ASN A 522 10.71 10.29 13.33
CA ASN A 522 9.84 11.03 12.43
C ASN A 522 9.36 12.31 13.08
N ALA A 523 9.16 13.36 12.29
CA ALA A 523 8.57 14.61 12.71
C ALA A 523 7.82 15.24 11.53
N GLY A 524 6.65 15.81 11.79
CA GLY A 524 5.87 16.46 10.75
C GLY A 524 4.99 17.54 11.36
N LEU A 525 4.82 18.61 10.62
CA LEU A 525 3.96 19.74 10.98
C LEU A 525 3.00 20.02 9.83
N ARG A 526 1.72 20.13 10.13
CA ARG A 526 0.67 20.51 9.17
C ARG A 526 -0.12 21.70 9.70
N TYR A 527 -0.41 22.63 8.83
CA TYR A 527 -1.29 23.76 9.14
C TYR A 527 -2.70 23.47 8.62
N THR A 528 -3.70 23.50 9.49
CA THR A 528 -5.06 23.00 9.21
C THR A 528 -6.15 24.06 9.23
N LYS A 529 -5.81 25.34 9.42
CA LYS A 529 -6.77 26.44 9.54
C LYS A 529 -7.57 26.67 8.27
N PHE A 530 -6.91 26.67 7.11
CA PHE A 530 -7.55 26.92 5.83
C PHE A 530 -8.02 25.61 5.21
N GLN A 531 -9.30 25.44 5.01
CA GLN A 531 -9.84 24.25 4.34
C GLN A 531 -9.40 24.13 2.86
N TYR A 532 -9.02 25.25 2.23
CA TYR A 532 -8.62 25.27 0.81
C TYR A 532 -7.13 25.04 0.59
N PHE A 533 -6.31 25.11 1.63
CA PHE A 533 -4.87 24.92 1.50
C PHE A 533 -4.27 24.52 2.84
N ASN A 534 -3.86 23.26 2.95
CA ASN A 534 -3.29 22.66 4.15
C ASN A 534 -1.85 22.24 3.85
N PRO A 535 -0.87 23.14 4.00
CA PRO A 535 0.53 22.80 3.79
C PRO A 535 1.07 21.93 4.92
N PHE A 536 2.07 21.12 4.60
CA PHE A 536 2.82 20.32 5.56
C PHE A 536 4.29 20.24 5.20
N VAL A 537 5.08 20.01 6.23
CA VAL A 537 6.49 19.61 6.13
C VAL A 537 6.70 18.37 6.97
N SER A 538 7.54 17.45 6.53
CA SER A 538 7.89 16.26 7.29
C SER A 538 9.33 15.83 7.08
N PHE A 539 9.86 15.23 8.13
CA PHE A 539 11.08 14.46 8.17
C PHE A 539 10.76 13.07 8.68
N SER A 540 11.26 12.04 8.04
CA SER A 540 11.07 10.66 8.50
C SER A 540 12.24 9.77 8.11
N GLN A 541 12.50 8.78 8.94
CA GLN A 541 13.53 7.78 8.72
C GLN A 541 12.91 6.40 8.58
N SER A 542 13.58 5.51 7.87
CA SER A 542 13.34 4.07 7.89
C SER A 542 14.64 3.33 8.19
N PHE A 543 14.47 2.13 8.69
CA PHE A 543 15.52 1.14 8.90
C PHE A 543 15.34 -0.01 7.92
N SER A 544 16.43 -0.48 7.30
CA SER A 544 16.35 -1.66 6.46
C SER A 544 17.61 -2.52 6.51
N LEU A 545 17.37 -3.85 6.49
CA LEU A 545 18.37 -4.90 6.31
C LEU A 545 18.18 -5.44 4.89
N TYR A 546 18.88 -4.86 3.92
CA TYR A 546 18.62 -5.16 2.52
C TYR A 546 19.39 -6.39 2.03
N ASP A 547 18.63 -7.36 1.49
CA ASP A 547 19.08 -8.50 0.66
C ASP A 547 20.38 -9.20 1.10
N LEU A 548 20.49 -9.47 2.40
CA LEU A 548 21.65 -10.16 2.99
C LEU A 548 21.90 -11.52 2.33
N GLY A 549 20.84 -12.18 1.89
CA GLY A 549 20.93 -13.46 1.19
C GLY A 549 21.76 -13.40 -0.08
N ARG A 550 21.71 -12.29 -0.82
CA ARG A 550 22.56 -12.14 -2.02
C ARG A 550 24.04 -11.98 -1.69
N THR A 551 24.36 -11.33 -0.58
CA THR A 551 25.75 -11.21 -0.12
C THR A 551 26.29 -12.57 0.35
N LEU A 552 25.52 -13.30 1.14
CA LEU A 552 25.91 -14.60 1.69
C LEU A 552 26.25 -15.65 0.61
N ARG A 553 25.43 -15.75 -0.43
CA ARG A 553 25.68 -16.72 -1.52
C ARG A 553 26.92 -16.42 -2.36
N LEU A 554 27.47 -15.20 -2.27
CA LEU A 554 28.67 -14.73 -2.98
C LEU A 554 29.91 -14.70 -2.08
N ALA A 555 29.86 -15.31 -0.91
CA ALA A 555 30.99 -15.36 0.02
C ALA A 555 32.26 -15.88 -0.69
N LYS A 556 33.37 -15.19 -0.51
CA LYS A 556 34.66 -15.54 -1.12
C LYS A 556 35.51 -16.27 -0.10
N ASP A 557 36.29 -17.23 -0.59
CA ASP A 557 37.36 -17.83 0.22
C ASP A 557 38.44 -16.78 0.48
N VAL A 558 38.80 -16.59 1.73
CA VAL A 558 39.80 -15.61 2.18
C VAL A 558 40.79 -16.28 3.12
N ALA A 559 41.99 -15.75 3.21
CA ALA A 559 42.99 -16.21 4.17
C ALA A 559 42.41 -16.14 5.61
N GLY A 560 42.32 -17.27 6.31
CA GLY A 560 41.66 -17.39 7.61
C GLY A 560 40.23 -17.95 7.58
N GLY A 561 39.72 -18.31 6.40
CA GLY A 561 38.39 -18.89 6.19
C GLY A 561 37.27 -17.85 6.04
N ALA A 562 36.24 -18.20 5.28
CA ALA A 562 35.06 -17.36 5.12
C ALA A 562 34.17 -17.42 6.34
N SER A 563 33.66 -16.30 6.78
CA SER A 563 32.67 -16.22 7.88
C SER A 563 31.57 -15.21 7.58
N VAL A 564 30.40 -15.40 8.19
CA VAL A 564 29.27 -14.48 8.06
C VAL A 564 29.67 -13.06 8.48
N LYS A 565 30.41 -12.92 9.58
CA LYS A 565 30.89 -11.61 10.08
C LYS A 565 31.88 -10.94 9.15
N GLY A 566 32.72 -11.71 8.45
CA GLY A 566 33.66 -11.18 7.47
C GLY A 566 33.03 -10.86 6.10
N SER A 567 31.92 -11.49 5.78
CA SER A 567 31.23 -11.35 4.48
C SER A 567 30.16 -10.26 4.46
N ILE A 568 29.61 -9.88 5.62
CA ILE A 568 28.48 -8.94 5.73
C ILE A 568 28.89 -7.71 6.53
N GLN A 569 28.68 -6.54 5.96
CA GLN A 569 28.71 -5.30 6.73
C GLN A 569 27.49 -5.24 7.64
N THR A 570 27.74 -5.08 8.95
CA THR A 570 26.70 -5.07 9.99
C THR A 570 25.95 -3.75 10.13
N ASP A 571 26.26 -2.74 9.28
CA ASP A 571 25.54 -1.47 9.34
C ASP A 571 24.16 -1.57 8.68
N ALA A 572 23.15 -1.17 9.43
CA ALA A 572 21.80 -1.01 8.90
C ALA A 572 21.72 0.17 7.92
N ILE A 573 20.85 0.05 6.93
CA ILE A 573 20.58 1.15 6.02
C ILE A 573 19.54 2.06 6.66
N ILE A 574 19.94 3.30 6.95
CA ILE A 574 19.02 4.34 7.38
C ILE A 574 18.71 5.24 6.19
N THR A 575 17.44 5.30 5.84
CA THR A 575 16.94 6.20 4.79
C THR A 575 16.27 7.40 5.44
N ASN A 576 16.75 8.60 5.12
CA ASN A 576 16.14 9.86 5.51
C ASN A 576 15.23 10.36 4.39
N ASN A 577 14.03 10.80 4.72
CA ASN A 577 13.08 11.40 3.80
C ASN A 577 12.65 12.78 4.31
N TYR A 578 12.79 13.78 3.47
CA TYR A 578 12.35 15.15 3.68
C TYR A 578 11.25 15.44 2.68
N GLU A 579 10.14 15.97 3.14
CA GLU A 579 8.99 16.24 2.27
C GLU A 579 8.33 17.57 2.64
N VAL A 580 7.97 18.33 1.62
CA VAL A 580 7.11 19.50 1.70
C VAL A 580 5.94 19.28 0.75
N GLY A 581 4.73 19.53 1.20
CA GLY A 581 3.55 19.32 0.38
C GLY A 581 2.32 20.07 0.88
N PHE A 582 1.24 19.88 0.18
CA PHE A 582 -0.04 20.45 0.53
C PHE A 582 -1.20 19.52 0.13
N SER A 583 -2.34 19.73 0.77
CA SER A 583 -3.63 19.26 0.31
C SER A 583 -4.61 20.42 0.23
N SER A 584 -5.47 20.39 -0.77
CA SER A 584 -6.46 21.44 -1.05
C SER A 584 -7.82 20.79 -1.30
N ASN A 585 -8.87 21.38 -0.76
CA ASN A 585 -10.24 20.99 -1.04
C ASN A 585 -11.11 22.26 -1.14
N ILE A 586 -11.54 22.60 -2.35
CA ILE A 586 -12.29 23.82 -2.64
C ILE A 586 -13.60 23.43 -3.37
N GLY A 587 -14.66 23.20 -2.61
CA GLY A 587 -15.93 22.79 -3.15
C GLY A 587 -15.82 21.47 -3.92
N LYS A 588 -15.92 21.51 -5.25
CA LYS A 588 -15.82 20.35 -6.16
C LYS A 588 -14.40 20.03 -6.61
N PHE A 589 -13.42 20.85 -6.26
CA PHE A 589 -12.02 20.69 -6.63
C PHE A 589 -11.22 20.20 -5.44
N ASN A 590 -10.34 19.23 -5.67
CA ASN A 590 -9.32 18.80 -4.74
C ASN A 590 -7.97 18.65 -5.43
N ALA A 591 -6.90 18.87 -4.69
CA ALA A 591 -5.55 18.69 -5.18
C ALA A 591 -4.62 18.31 -4.04
N THR A 592 -3.58 17.55 -4.37
CA THR A 592 -2.43 17.32 -3.50
C THR A 592 -1.17 17.51 -4.31
N GLY A 593 -0.14 18.04 -3.66
CA GLY A 593 1.18 18.16 -4.25
C GLY A 593 2.25 17.94 -3.21
N ALA A 594 3.36 17.34 -3.61
CA ALA A 594 4.51 17.14 -2.73
C ALA A 594 5.82 17.18 -3.54
N TYR A 595 6.84 17.76 -2.93
CA TYR A 595 8.25 17.63 -3.31
C TYR A 595 8.97 16.88 -2.20
N TYR A 596 9.81 15.91 -2.57
CA TYR A 596 10.54 15.10 -1.62
C TYR A 596 12.00 14.90 -2.00
N VAL A 597 12.83 14.70 -0.97
CA VAL A 597 14.23 14.30 -1.08
C VAL A 597 14.46 13.13 -0.14
N SER A 598 14.96 12.02 -0.68
CA SER A 598 15.33 10.83 0.09
C SER A 598 16.81 10.58 -0.03
N THR A 599 17.51 10.42 1.10
CA THR A 599 18.95 10.17 1.16
C THR A 599 19.25 8.94 2.02
N SER A 600 20.30 8.21 1.69
CA SER A 600 20.88 7.18 2.54
C SER A 600 22.38 7.14 2.38
N ASN A 601 23.12 6.93 3.46
CA ASN A 601 24.57 6.80 3.43
C ASN A 601 25.02 5.46 2.82
N LEU A 602 24.14 4.46 2.93
CA LEU A 602 24.32 3.14 2.34
C LEU A 602 23.16 2.89 1.38
N GLY A 603 23.45 2.82 0.09
CA GLY A 603 22.44 2.52 -0.93
C GLY A 603 22.24 1.03 -1.14
N THR A 604 21.32 0.70 -2.04
CA THR A 604 20.92 -0.67 -2.37
C THR A 604 20.85 -0.88 -3.87
N SER A 605 21.96 -0.64 -4.56
CA SER A 605 22.06 -0.88 -6.00
C SER A 605 22.59 -2.28 -6.28
N LEU A 606 22.14 -2.91 -7.35
CA LEU A 606 22.77 -4.09 -7.91
C LEU A 606 23.70 -3.65 -9.03
N VAL A 607 24.92 -4.14 -9.01
CA VAL A 607 25.90 -3.99 -10.08
C VAL A 607 26.22 -5.36 -10.66
N ASP A 608 26.53 -5.40 -11.94
CA ASP A 608 27.01 -6.61 -12.60
C ASP A 608 28.52 -6.73 -12.38
N LEU A 609 28.95 -7.76 -11.68
CA LEU A 609 30.35 -8.14 -11.54
C LEU A 609 30.57 -9.48 -12.24
N ASN A 610 31.07 -9.44 -13.49
CA ASN A 610 31.36 -10.60 -14.30
C ASN A 610 30.15 -11.54 -14.52
N GLY A 611 28.98 -10.97 -14.84
CA GLY A 611 27.74 -11.71 -15.06
C GLY A 611 26.99 -12.11 -13.77
N VAL A 612 27.44 -11.63 -12.62
CA VAL A 612 26.78 -11.88 -11.32
C VAL A 612 26.25 -10.59 -10.73
N ALA A 613 24.93 -10.51 -10.53
CA ALA A 613 24.29 -9.35 -9.88
C ALA A 613 24.69 -9.28 -8.41
N THR A 614 25.53 -8.31 -8.06
CA THR A 614 26.14 -8.13 -6.73
C THR A 614 25.58 -6.87 -6.07
N PRO A 615 25.22 -6.89 -4.78
CA PRO A 615 24.81 -5.69 -4.04
C PRO A 615 25.96 -4.70 -3.91
N GLU A 616 25.71 -3.43 -4.26
CA GLU A 616 26.61 -2.32 -4.03
C GLU A 616 26.01 -1.36 -3.00
N ARG A 617 26.78 -1.01 -1.99
CA ARG A 617 26.39 -0.09 -0.92
C ARG A 617 27.14 1.25 -1.09
N ALA A 618 26.50 2.21 -1.71
CA ALA A 618 27.03 3.57 -1.92
C ALA A 618 26.01 4.61 -1.46
N PRO A 619 26.43 5.80 -1.01
CA PRO A 619 25.51 6.88 -0.70
C PRO A 619 24.59 7.22 -1.87
N GLU A 620 23.32 7.41 -1.58
CA GLU A 620 22.28 7.67 -2.58
C GLU A 620 21.47 8.92 -2.22
N ARG A 621 21.07 9.65 -3.27
CA ARG A 621 20.08 10.73 -3.20
C ARG A 621 19.03 10.54 -4.28
N ILE A 622 17.75 10.48 -3.87
CA ILE A 622 16.59 10.45 -4.76
C ILE A 622 15.73 11.67 -4.45
N GLN A 623 15.23 12.32 -5.48
CA GLN A 623 14.33 13.46 -5.34
C GLN A 623 13.23 13.40 -6.40
N GLY A 624 12.10 14.00 -6.10
CA GLY A 624 10.99 14.01 -7.03
C GLY A 624 9.85 14.89 -6.58
N TYR A 625 8.86 15.02 -7.45
CA TYR A 625 7.62 15.71 -7.14
C TYR A 625 6.43 14.95 -7.69
N GLU A 626 5.32 15.10 -7.02
CA GLU A 626 4.06 14.46 -7.35
C GLU A 626 2.94 15.47 -7.23
N PHE A 627 1.99 15.37 -8.14
CA PHE A 627 0.80 16.18 -8.15
C PHE A 627 -0.42 15.32 -8.46
N THR A 628 -1.53 15.55 -7.79
CA THR A 628 -2.83 14.92 -8.09
C THR A 628 -3.89 16.00 -8.00
N ALA A 629 -4.79 16.03 -8.96
CA ALA A 629 -5.95 16.92 -8.95
C ALA A 629 -7.21 16.16 -9.37
N GLY A 630 -8.34 16.55 -8.80
CA GLY A 630 -9.64 16.01 -9.15
C GLY A 630 -10.70 17.10 -9.17
N TYR A 631 -11.66 16.98 -10.07
CA TYR A 631 -12.78 17.90 -10.20
C TYR A 631 -14.09 17.18 -10.50
N GLN A 632 -15.13 17.50 -9.73
CA GLN A 632 -16.49 17.02 -9.95
C GLN A 632 -17.24 18.01 -10.81
N PHE A 633 -17.24 17.82 -12.15
CA PHE A 633 -17.90 18.73 -13.09
C PHE A 633 -19.42 18.74 -12.89
N LEU A 634 -20.00 17.54 -12.87
CA LEU A 634 -21.42 17.29 -12.63
C LEU A 634 -21.56 16.25 -11.49
N PRO A 635 -22.73 16.12 -10.87
CA PRO A 635 -22.94 15.07 -9.87
C PRO A 635 -22.60 13.65 -10.36
N ASN A 636 -22.64 13.43 -11.68
CA ASN A 636 -22.39 12.15 -12.34
C ASN A 636 -21.16 12.17 -13.27
N LEU A 637 -20.33 13.23 -13.25
CA LEU A 637 -19.10 13.32 -14.05
C LEU A 637 -17.95 13.85 -13.21
N SER A 638 -16.93 13.02 -13.01
CA SER A 638 -15.69 13.40 -12.35
C SER A 638 -14.47 13.15 -13.24
N VAL A 639 -13.48 14.01 -13.10
CA VAL A 639 -12.18 13.89 -13.76
C VAL A 639 -11.10 13.99 -12.71
N SER A 640 -10.10 13.12 -12.79
CA SER A 640 -8.90 13.21 -11.95
C SER A 640 -7.64 12.98 -12.80
N ALA A 641 -6.58 13.68 -12.44
CA ALA A 641 -5.28 13.56 -13.10
C ALA A 641 -4.18 13.45 -12.05
N SER A 642 -3.11 12.76 -12.39
CA SER A 642 -1.90 12.72 -11.57
C SER A 642 -0.65 12.81 -12.45
N TYR A 643 0.42 13.31 -11.85
CA TYR A 643 1.75 13.33 -12.45
C TYR A 643 2.80 13.06 -11.39
N ALA A 644 3.84 12.30 -11.75
CA ALA A 644 4.97 12.00 -10.89
C ALA A 644 6.28 12.02 -11.67
N HIS A 645 7.28 12.68 -11.09
CA HIS A 645 8.66 12.71 -11.55
C HIS A 645 9.60 12.24 -10.46
N VAL A 646 10.59 11.41 -10.82
CA VAL A 646 11.61 10.93 -9.89
C VAL A 646 12.98 10.90 -10.55
N GLU A 647 13.99 11.36 -9.83
CA GLU A 647 15.40 11.28 -10.21
C GLU A 647 16.23 10.76 -9.05
N GLY A 648 17.22 9.90 -9.35
CA GLY A 648 18.11 9.33 -8.35
C GLY A 648 19.55 9.24 -8.82
N LYS A 649 20.47 9.54 -7.92
CA LYS A 649 21.93 9.43 -8.13
C LYS A 649 22.58 8.75 -6.94
N LYS A 650 23.68 8.04 -7.19
CA LYS A 650 24.58 7.47 -6.18
C LYS A 650 25.99 8.02 -6.37
N ASP A 651 26.80 7.90 -5.35
CA ASP A 651 28.23 8.19 -5.46
C ASP A 651 28.92 7.07 -6.27
N GLY A 652 29.73 7.44 -7.24
CA GLY A 652 30.54 6.54 -8.07
C GLY A 652 32.00 6.92 -7.99
N THR A 653 32.87 6.10 -8.55
CA THR A 653 34.35 6.30 -8.54
C THR A 653 34.81 7.62 -9.21
N SER A 654 34.03 8.13 -10.16
CA SER A 654 34.35 9.36 -10.92
C SER A 654 33.32 10.47 -10.70
N GLY A 655 32.62 10.47 -9.54
CA GLY A 655 31.57 11.43 -9.21
C GLY A 655 30.17 10.79 -9.16
N LYS A 656 29.12 11.62 -9.14
CA LYS A 656 27.73 11.13 -9.02
C LYS A 656 27.23 10.51 -10.32
N VAL A 657 26.75 9.27 -10.25
CA VAL A 657 26.15 8.53 -11.35
C VAL A 657 24.64 8.32 -11.11
N TYR A 658 23.88 8.20 -12.19
CA TYR A 658 22.44 7.91 -12.09
C TYR A 658 22.19 6.51 -11.55
N LEU A 659 21.16 6.40 -10.71
CA LEU A 659 20.62 5.11 -10.28
C LEU A 659 20.03 4.34 -11.47
N PRO A 660 20.06 3.01 -11.47
CA PRO A 660 19.56 2.18 -12.57
C PRO A 660 18.09 2.47 -12.90
N GLY A 661 17.72 2.32 -14.17
CA GLY A 661 16.35 2.43 -14.66
C GLY A 661 15.37 1.43 -14.01
N SER A 662 15.90 0.30 -13.53
CA SER A 662 15.15 -0.66 -12.72
C SER A 662 14.71 -0.12 -11.34
N ARG A 663 15.31 0.98 -10.88
CA ARG A 663 14.93 1.64 -9.62
C ARG A 663 14.19 2.95 -9.86
N ILE A 664 14.63 3.70 -10.84
CA ILE A 664 14.09 5.04 -11.13
C ILE A 664 13.28 4.98 -12.42
N SER A 665 11.96 4.99 -12.30
CA SER A 665 11.04 5.00 -13.43
C SER A 665 11.05 6.32 -14.20
N PRO A 666 10.69 6.32 -15.48
CA PRO A 666 10.35 7.55 -16.21
C PRO A 666 9.18 8.30 -15.58
N ASP A 667 8.95 9.52 -16.04
CA ASP A 667 7.79 10.31 -15.66
C ASP A 667 6.51 9.55 -15.96
N LYS A 668 5.54 9.65 -15.04
CA LYS A 668 4.24 9.00 -15.18
C LYS A 668 3.12 10.04 -15.06
N GLY A 669 2.19 10.01 -16.01
CA GLY A 669 0.96 10.80 -15.99
C GLY A 669 -0.27 9.90 -16.07
N THR A 670 -1.34 10.24 -15.36
CA THR A 670 -2.64 9.55 -15.49
C THR A 670 -3.78 10.58 -15.64
N LEU A 671 -4.80 10.19 -16.38
CA LEU A 671 -6.05 10.94 -16.48
C LEU A 671 -7.22 9.95 -16.42
N ASN A 672 -8.12 10.16 -15.47
CA ASN A 672 -9.27 9.28 -15.24
C ASN A 672 -10.55 10.11 -15.39
N VAL A 673 -11.47 9.63 -16.21
CA VAL A 673 -12.80 10.22 -16.42
C VAL A 673 -13.83 9.18 -16.00
N ASN A 674 -14.67 9.51 -15.02
CA ASN A 674 -15.77 8.65 -14.59
C ASN A 674 -17.10 9.37 -14.84
N TYR A 675 -17.98 8.71 -15.58
CA TYR A 675 -19.26 9.25 -16.01
C TYR A 675 -20.40 8.23 -15.83
N SER A 676 -21.48 8.65 -15.18
CA SER A 676 -22.70 7.85 -15.01
C SER A 676 -23.85 8.47 -15.80
N PRO A 677 -23.94 8.23 -17.13
CA PRO A 677 -24.92 8.88 -18.02
C PRO A 677 -26.37 8.54 -17.65
N LEU A 678 -26.62 7.33 -17.19
CA LEU A 678 -27.91 6.86 -16.73
C LEU A 678 -27.82 6.66 -15.22
N LYS A 679 -28.34 7.62 -14.47
CA LYS A 679 -28.26 7.61 -13.00
C LYS A 679 -28.60 6.22 -12.44
N GLU A 680 -27.69 5.67 -11.62
CA GLU A 680 -27.79 4.36 -10.98
C GLU A 680 -27.88 3.13 -11.92
N LYS A 681 -27.80 3.31 -13.25
CA LYS A 681 -27.91 2.21 -14.22
C LYS A 681 -26.66 1.97 -15.04
N LEU A 682 -25.92 3.00 -15.41
CA LEU A 682 -24.74 2.84 -16.25
C LEU A 682 -23.58 3.70 -15.73
N ASP A 683 -22.47 3.04 -15.45
CA ASP A 683 -21.20 3.68 -15.15
C ASP A 683 -20.20 3.43 -16.28
N VAL A 684 -19.46 4.46 -16.65
CA VAL A 684 -18.40 4.42 -17.67
C VAL A 684 -17.16 5.08 -17.09
N GLY A 685 -16.02 4.39 -17.12
CA GLY A 685 -14.73 4.93 -16.74
C GLY A 685 -13.72 4.83 -17.88
N VAL A 686 -13.01 5.90 -18.17
CA VAL A 686 -11.89 5.92 -19.12
C VAL A 686 -10.64 6.28 -18.34
N TYR A 687 -9.63 5.44 -18.44
CA TYR A 687 -8.36 5.55 -17.70
C TYR A 687 -7.20 5.63 -18.69
N TYR A 688 -6.60 6.82 -18.79
CA TYR A 688 -5.41 7.06 -19.60
C TYR A 688 -4.18 7.04 -18.73
N VAL A 689 -3.13 6.35 -19.18
CA VAL A 689 -1.80 6.38 -18.56
C VAL A 689 -0.72 6.69 -19.58
N TYR A 690 0.17 7.59 -19.23
CA TYR A 690 1.37 7.94 -19.95
C TYR A 690 2.60 7.54 -19.16
N SER A 691 3.55 6.87 -19.81
CA SER A 691 4.90 6.60 -19.33
C SER A 691 5.90 7.32 -20.23
N GLY A 692 6.73 8.15 -19.64
CA GLY A 692 7.73 8.94 -20.35
C GLY A 692 8.92 8.11 -20.88
N SER A 693 9.79 8.74 -21.63
CA SER A 693 11.03 8.15 -22.12
C SER A 693 12.22 8.47 -21.21
N ARG A 694 13.25 7.61 -21.26
CA ARG A 694 14.50 7.85 -20.56
C ARG A 694 15.69 7.29 -21.36
N LYS A 695 16.63 8.17 -21.73
CA LYS A 695 17.82 7.83 -22.56
C LYS A 695 19.07 8.47 -21.96
N ARG A 696 19.40 8.14 -20.70
CA ARG A 696 20.51 8.78 -19.98
C ARG A 696 21.75 7.89 -19.80
N PHE A 697 21.66 6.61 -20.14
CA PHE A 697 22.76 5.66 -20.01
C PHE A 697 23.46 5.48 -21.36
N ALA A 698 24.76 5.25 -21.31
CA ALA A 698 25.57 4.89 -22.47
C ALA A 698 25.81 3.38 -22.51
N LEU A 699 26.14 2.85 -23.67
CA LEU A 699 26.63 1.48 -23.81
C LEU A 699 27.96 1.32 -23.04
N ASN A 700 28.15 0.17 -22.43
CA ASN A 700 29.42 -0.20 -21.83
C ASN A 700 30.45 -0.40 -22.96
N PRO A 701 31.56 0.38 -23.01
CA PRO A 701 32.51 0.32 -24.09
C PRO A 701 33.28 -1.03 -24.18
N LYS A 702 33.29 -1.82 -23.09
CA LYS A 702 33.96 -3.13 -23.06
C LYS A 702 33.11 -4.24 -23.67
N THR A 703 31.78 -4.21 -23.43
CA THR A 703 30.86 -5.26 -23.88
C THR A 703 30.06 -4.86 -25.11
N ASN A 704 30.08 -3.56 -25.47
CA ASN A 704 29.22 -2.94 -26.49
C ASN A 704 27.72 -3.25 -26.27
N ASP A 705 27.32 -3.37 -24.99
CA ASP A 705 25.97 -3.69 -24.58
C ASP A 705 25.61 -2.82 -23.34
N TRP A 706 24.33 -2.84 -22.93
CA TRP A 706 23.86 -2.11 -21.77
C TRP A 706 24.21 -2.84 -20.47
N ASP A 707 24.66 -2.13 -19.47
CA ASP A 707 24.79 -2.67 -18.12
C ASP A 707 23.41 -2.97 -17.52
N LEU A 708 23.38 -3.79 -16.47
CA LEU A 708 22.14 -4.15 -15.78
C LEU A 708 21.40 -2.91 -15.26
N GLY A 709 20.15 -2.73 -15.65
CA GLY A 709 19.34 -1.57 -15.30
C GLY A 709 19.62 -0.31 -16.13
N ALA A 710 20.50 -0.35 -17.14
CA ALA A 710 20.92 0.80 -17.93
C ALA A 710 20.27 0.89 -19.33
N GLY A 711 19.31 0.03 -19.66
CA GLY A 711 18.63 0.06 -20.96
C GLY A 711 17.83 1.36 -21.18
N PRO A 712 17.74 1.85 -22.44
CA PRO A 712 16.91 2.99 -22.79
C PRO A 712 15.42 2.63 -22.66
N VAL A 713 14.61 3.59 -22.22
CA VAL A 713 13.16 3.43 -22.10
C VAL A 713 12.48 4.39 -23.07
N SER A 714 11.63 3.84 -23.93
CA SER A 714 10.75 4.60 -24.83
C SER A 714 9.41 4.88 -24.14
N SER A 715 8.83 6.03 -24.46
CA SER A 715 7.49 6.39 -23.95
C SER A 715 6.40 5.55 -24.57
N PHE A 716 5.31 5.38 -23.83
CA PHE A 716 4.08 4.78 -24.32
C PHE A 716 2.87 5.37 -23.62
N SER A 717 1.71 5.19 -24.22
CA SER A 717 0.41 5.58 -23.67
C SER A 717 -0.58 4.44 -23.81
N LEU A 718 -1.38 4.23 -22.76
CA LEU A 718 -2.45 3.23 -22.75
C LEU A 718 -3.77 3.91 -22.38
N VAL A 719 -4.85 3.42 -22.96
CA VAL A 719 -6.22 3.79 -22.59
C VAL A 719 -6.97 2.53 -22.20
N ASN A 720 -7.55 2.54 -21.03
CA ASN A 720 -8.37 1.47 -20.52
C ASN A 720 -9.82 1.93 -20.37
N LEU A 721 -10.77 1.03 -20.61
CA LEU A 721 -12.19 1.28 -20.52
C LEU A 721 -12.83 0.39 -19.46
N TYR A 722 -13.70 0.96 -18.68
CA TYR A 722 -14.60 0.27 -17.76
C TYR A 722 -16.04 0.66 -18.07
N THR A 723 -16.94 -0.31 -18.08
CA THR A 723 -18.37 -0.08 -18.07
C THR A 723 -19.07 -1.04 -17.12
N ALA A 724 -20.10 -0.56 -16.43
CA ALA A 724 -20.99 -1.38 -15.61
C ALA A 724 -22.43 -1.01 -15.86
N TYR A 725 -23.26 -2.03 -16.15
CA TYR A 725 -24.70 -1.86 -16.27
C TYR A 725 -25.40 -2.55 -15.09
N HIS A 726 -26.12 -1.75 -14.29
CA HIS A 726 -26.87 -2.20 -13.12
C HIS A 726 -28.32 -2.47 -13.53
N PHE A 727 -28.66 -3.74 -13.70
CA PHE A 727 -30.05 -4.13 -13.99
C PHE A 727 -30.98 -3.78 -12.83
N ASN A 728 -30.48 -4.01 -11.61
CA ASN A 728 -31.11 -3.68 -10.34
C ASN A 728 -30.03 -3.57 -9.25
N LYS A 729 -30.45 -3.39 -7.97
CA LYS A 729 -29.50 -3.30 -6.83
C LYS A 729 -28.70 -4.59 -6.59
N ALA A 730 -29.19 -5.72 -7.07
CA ALA A 730 -28.57 -7.04 -6.89
C ALA A 730 -27.65 -7.41 -8.05
N THR A 731 -27.99 -7.07 -9.30
CA THR A 731 -27.37 -7.62 -10.51
C THR A 731 -26.67 -6.54 -11.31
N THR A 732 -25.37 -6.75 -11.56
CA THR A 732 -24.53 -5.83 -12.38
C THR A 732 -23.72 -6.64 -13.37
N ILE A 733 -23.75 -6.27 -14.64
CA ILE A 733 -22.80 -6.73 -15.68
C ILE A 733 -21.71 -5.68 -15.81
N ARG A 734 -20.45 -6.14 -15.91
CA ARG A 734 -19.27 -5.28 -16.05
C ARG A 734 -18.45 -5.73 -17.26
N LEU A 735 -17.95 -4.77 -18.01
CA LEU A 735 -16.97 -4.98 -19.07
C LEU A 735 -15.78 -4.05 -18.83
N GLY A 736 -14.60 -4.62 -18.75
CA GLY A 736 -13.33 -3.91 -18.78
C GLY A 736 -12.57 -4.22 -20.06
N VAL A 737 -11.87 -3.22 -20.59
CA VAL A 737 -10.93 -3.39 -21.70
C VAL A 737 -9.61 -2.74 -21.32
N ASP A 738 -8.56 -3.52 -21.21
CA ASP A 738 -7.19 -3.06 -21.04
C ASP A 738 -6.55 -2.80 -22.40
N ASN A 739 -5.76 -1.74 -22.53
CA ASN A 739 -5.12 -1.31 -23.77
C ASN A 739 -6.12 -1.23 -24.95
N LEU A 740 -7.18 -0.43 -24.78
CA LEU A 740 -8.32 -0.32 -25.70
C LEU A 740 -7.92 -0.07 -27.17
N PHE A 741 -6.86 0.71 -27.39
CA PHE A 741 -6.38 1.05 -28.74
C PHE A 741 -5.28 0.11 -29.25
N ASN A 742 -5.04 -0.99 -28.55
CA ASN A 742 -4.09 -2.02 -28.95
C ASN A 742 -2.67 -1.47 -29.22
N ALA A 743 -2.18 -0.56 -28.33
CA ALA A 743 -0.85 0.00 -28.44
C ALA A 743 0.21 -1.11 -28.34
N ASP A 744 1.19 -1.10 -29.25
CA ASP A 744 2.35 -2.01 -29.23
C ASP A 744 3.47 -1.37 -28.41
N TYR A 745 3.77 -1.91 -27.24
CA TYR A 745 4.71 -1.30 -26.29
C TYR A 745 5.54 -2.34 -25.54
N TYR A 746 6.61 -1.87 -24.92
CA TYR A 746 7.39 -2.60 -23.93
C TYR A 746 7.17 -1.98 -22.56
N PRO A 747 6.89 -2.76 -21.50
CA PRO A 747 6.85 -2.27 -20.13
C PRO A 747 8.19 -1.64 -19.74
N VAL A 748 8.17 -0.64 -18.83
CA VAL A 748 9.37 0.08 -18.37
C VAL A 748 10.46 -0.89 -17.90
N MET A 749 10.07 -1.91 -17.14
CA MET A 749 11.02 -2.87 -16.57
C MET A 749 11.65 -3.77 -17.62
N ALA A 750 10.90 -4.15 -18.66
CA ALA A 750 11.43 -4.91 -19.79
C ALA A 750 12.52 -4.11 -20.52
N GLN A 751 12.29 -2.81 -20.72
CA GLN A 751 13.24 -1.91 -21.37
C GLN A 751 14.44 -1.52 -20.50
N SER A 752 14.30 -1.59 -19.17
CA SER A 752 15.36 -1.25 -18.22
C SER A 752 16.43 -2.34 -18.03
N ARG A 753 16.35 -3.44 -18.78
CA ARG A 753 17.30 -4.57 -18.67
C ARG A 753 17.49 -5.04 -17.22
N VAL A 754 16.39 -5.32 -16.55
CA VAL A 754 16.41 -5.83 -15.15
C VAL A 754 17.06 -7.21 -15.07
N THR A 755 16.83 -8.03 -16.11
CA THR A 755 17.54 -9.29 -16.42
C THR A 755 17.66 -9.43 -17.93
N THR A 756 18.56 -10.28 -18.40
CA THR A 756 18.71 -10.60 -19.85
C THR A 756 17.42 -11.15 -20.43
N ASP A 757 16.63 -11.89 -19.63
CA ASP A 757 15.43 -12.61 -20.06
C ASP A 757 14.14 -11.81 -19.86
N SER A 758 14.21 -10.51 -19.59
CA SER A 758 13.05 -9.67 -19.30
C SER A 758 12.55 -8.82 -20.47
N TYR A 759 13.17 -8.90 -21.65
CA TYR A 759 12.78 -8.11 -22.81
C TYR A 759 11.53 -8.65 -23.49
N ILE A 760 10.39 -8.46 -22.85
CA ILE A 760 9.08 -8.94 -23.27
C ILE A 760 8.16 -7.77 -23.65
N LYS A 761 7.25 -7.98 -24.58
CA LYS A 761 6.20 -7.02 -24.96
C LYS A 761 5.16 -6.86 -23.84
N GLY A 762 4.50 -5.72 -23.81
CA GLY A 762 3.27 -5.51 -23.05
C GLY A 762 2.07 -6.19 -23.74
N SER A 763 1.01 -6.42 -22.97
CA SER A 763 -0.22 -7.01 -23.50
C SER A 763 -0.89 -6.09 -24.52
N GLY A 764 -1.33 -6.67 -25.64
CA GLY A 764 -2.28 -6.04 -26.55
C GLY A 764 -3.64 -5.87 -25.89
N ALA A 765 -4.63 -5.47 -26.67
CA ALA A 765 -6.00 -5.27 -26.19
C ALA A 765 -6.57 -6.55 -25.56
N ARG A 766 -7.11 -6.45 -24.33
CA ARG A 766 -7.72 -7.54 -23.57
C ARG A 766 -9.07 -7.10 -23.03
N PHE A 767 -10.00 -8.04 -22.95
CA PHE A 767 -11.28 -7.82 -22.28
C PHE A 767 -11.42 -8.65 -21.01
N ASN A 768 -12.28 -8.17 -20.12
CA ASN A 768 -12.81 -8.91 -18.98
C ASN A 768 -14.30 -8.60 -18.85
N LEU A 769 -15.14 -9.63 -19.01
CA LEU A 769 -16.60 -9.54 -18.91
C LEU A 769 -17.05 -10.28 -17.64
N GLY A 770 -17.76 -9.59 -16.77
CA GLY A 770 -18.17 -10.14 -15.48
C GLY A 770 -19.63 -9.88 -15.13
N LEU A 771 -20.19 -10.79 -14.34
CA LEU A 771 -21.49 -10.69 -13.70
C LEU A 771 -21.29 -10.67 -12.18
N ASN A 772 -21.82 -9.67 -11.52
CA ASN A 772 -21.87 -9.58 -10.07
C ASN A 772 -23.33 -9.67 -9.58
N TYR A 773 -23.60 -10.59 -8.66
CA TYR A 773 -24.89 -10.77 -8.03
C TYR A 773 -24.77 -10.61 -6.50
N ARG A 774 -25.58 -9.73 -5.90
CA ARG A 774 -25.63 -9.45 -4.45
C ARG A 774 -26.99 -9.84 -3.88
N PHE A 775 -26.99 -10.44 -2.68
CA PHE A 775 -28.22 -10.88 -2.01
C PHE A 775 -28.18 -10.70 -0.48
#